data_2d5f45d86fa4b2608e191d485dbd3c4d
#
_entry.id   2d5f45d86fa4b2608e191d485dbd3c4d
#
_cell.length_a   1.000
_cell.length_b   1.000
_cell.length_c   1.000
_cell.angle_alpha   90.00
_cell.angle_beta   90.00
_cell.angle_gamma   90.00
#
_symmetry.space_group_name_H-M   'P 1'
#
loop_
_entity.id
_entity.type
_entity.pdbx_description
1 polymer ?
#
loop_
_entity_poly.entity_id
_entity_poly.type
_entity_poly.pdbx_seq_one_letter_code
_entity_poly.pdbx_strand_id
1 'polypeptide(L)'
;MKRAYCIFWLLLITFFSAASSYDVFEENGKVGLKNEQGKILIPAKYDALGWSNGKFSIVNNVTGYKDAGVWGLINLENQLITKAIYEDVVAGDGSLILARKKSNLSLRMVMGCLSTSGKEVIPFQYDGINLSFMHAIVFTKIGNQYKYGLIDLENKTLIPQQFKSIYSIGSLRYAVENFDNKMALFTENGKQVTSFSIDSISSFKKNYAIIYQNARQGLIDRDGQVKVDPTFREIRINDDGSVLTRGLDEWIFLDGQNLLLQRTEADTVKAIDRKVLKVTTAGLTRVEDYSFKPLFPLSFSTLGTFIDKKAIFSLNKKYGIVRQNGVMVVDAKYDELYRDKDFFVGCRKNGGKATWTLLDSAGKELTKPYDRIFPYNGSVFPVMTRNFWGAVNTHGKEVIACAYDSILQQLDNKIVVKFKGQYGIINDKEQWIITPRSYKLILINDSRYAERSPKMTYLRSMDGSSIYFSNNRLEIYPEYIIEHLATGGLWKLDLNGVIIDRQVQPEGFIEKIFVETEGLRGIKKNGQYGFVDSQGRLRIANRYDDIQPFQEELAAIKIRNKWGFINHEDKIAIQPVYEEVSPFKKGFSLVKQKGLYGLINKKGTQILPPRYEFIAILENGNVLVQQEKMFGLANAEGRILINPKYNGLEDLNNNYVIVKRDGKYGVVTAQGISTIPLIYDHISFDAFNNAFIALKKAEWSELKL
;
A
#
# COMPACT_ATOMS: atom_id res chain seq x y z
N MET A 1 76.81 0.16 38.74
CA MET A 1 75.61 -0.50 39.25
C MET A 1 74.75 -0.93 38.05
N LYS A 2 74.91 -2.20 37.65
CA LYS A 2 74.17 -2.80 36.53
C LYS A 2 72.86 -3.39 37.07
N ARG A 3 71.71 -2.92 36.58
CA ARG A 3 70.39 -3.57 36.80
C ARG A 3 70.11 -4.48 35.62
N ALA A 4 70.01 -5.78 35.89
CA ALA A 4 69.57 -6.80 34.95
C ALA A 4 68.03 -6.78 34.85
N TYR A 5 67.51 -6.72 33.66
CA TYR A 5 66.11 -6.96 33.36
C TYR A 5 65.92 -8.43 32.98
N CYS A 6 65.22 -9.19 33.83
CA CYS A 6 64.68 -10.49 33.47
C CYS A 6 63.46 -10.30 32.60
N ILE A 7 63.52 -10.74 31.36
CA ILE A 7 62.37 -10.83 30.45
C ILE A 7 61.73 -12.20 30.68
N PHE A 8 60.55 -12.20 31.26
CA PHE A 8 59.69 -13.41 31.36
C PHE A 8 58.95 -13.54 30.02
N TRP A 9 59.29 -14.55 29.26
CA TRP A 9 58.50 -14.99 28.10
C TRP A 9 57.26 -15.78 28.63
N LEU A 10 56.06 -15.16 28.56
CA LEU A 10 54.81 -15.85 28.73
C LEU A 10 54.45 -16.50 27.38
N LEU A 11 54.62 -17.82 27.32
CA LEU A 11 54.08 -18.63 26.23
C LEU A 11 52.56 -18.63 26.37
N LEU A 12 51.86 -17.81 25.57
CA LEU A 12 50.42 -17.90 25.34
C LEU A 12 50.20 -19.14 24.45
N ILE A 13 49.86 -20.27 25.06
CA ILE A 13 49.30 -21.42 24.34
C ILE A 13 47.88 -21.04 23.98
N THR A 14 47.65 -20.51 22.80
CA THR A 14 46.33 -20.39 22.19
C THR A 14 45.87 -21.81 21.84
N PHE A 15 45.00 -22.37 22.67
CA PHE A 15 44.19 -23.52 22.24
C PHE A 15 43.32 -23.07 21.09
N PHE A 16 43.77 -23.27 19.85
CA PHE A 16 42.86 -23.35 18.72
C PHE A 16 42.04 -24.62 18.93
N SER A 17 40.82 -24.48 19.38
CA SER A 17 39.79 -25.48 19.19
C SER A 17 39.61 -25.59 17.66
N ALA A 18 40.26 -26.58 17.06
CA ALA A 18 39.95 -26.98 15.70
C ALA A 18 38.48 -27.42 15.71
N ALA A 19 37.63 -26.67 15.08
CA ALA A 19 36.27 -27.13 14.78
C ALA A 19 36.45 -28.40 13.95
N SER A 20 36.18 -29.58 14.53
CA SER A 20 36.22 -30.83 13.78
C SER A 20 35.22 -30.76 12.66
N SER A 21 35.73 -30.71 11.42
CA SER A 21 34.86 -30.73 10.24
C SER A 21 34.41 -32.16 10.00
N TYR A 22 33.14 -32.33 9.77
CA TYR A 22 32.50 -33.60 9.43
C TYR A 22 31.93 -33.46 8.01
N ASP A 23 32.05 -34.56 7.24
CA ASP A 23 31.62 -34.58 5.85
C ASP A 23 30.48 -35.60 5.68
N VAL A 24 29.31 -35.09 5.24
CA VAL A 24 28.16 -35.92 4.91
C VAL A 24 28.37 -36.45 3.50
N PHE A 25 28.46 -37.77 3.33
CA PHE A 25 28.64 -38.41 2.03
C PHE A 25 27.41 -39.23 1.63
N GLU A 26 27.24 -39.41 0.35
CA GLU A 26 26.13 -40.20 -0.22
C GLU A 26 26.64 -41.46 -0.92
N GLU A 27 25.97 -42.59 -0.70
CA GLU A 27 26.24 -43.83 -1.39
C GLU A 27 24.91 -44.57 -1.61
N ASN A 28 24.62 -45.00 -2.85
CA ASN A 28 23.38 -45.68 -3.24
C ASN A 28 22.09 -44.94 -2.83
N GLY A 29 22.09 -43.60 -2.89
CA GLY A 29 20.94 -42.76 -2.52
C GLY A 29 20.69 -42.69 -1.01
N LYS A 30 21.64 -43.08 -0.18
CA LYS A 30 21.61 -42.97 1.27
C LYS A 30 22.80 -42.17 1.75
N VAL A 31 22.65 -41.50 2.85
CA VAL A 31 23.68 -40.61 3.43
C VAL A 31 24.35 -41.24 4.65
N GLY A 32 25.65 -40.98 4.77
CA GLY A 32 26.50 -41.33 5.91
C GLY A 32 27.34 -40.13 6.37
N LEU A 33 28.13 -40.32 7.41
CA LEU A 33 29.01 -39.32 8.00
C LEU A 33 30.43 -39.86 8.12
N LYS A 34 31.43 -39.10 7.71
CA LYS A 34 32.85 -39.35 7.93
C LYS A 34 33.53 -38.15 8.61
N ASN A 35 34.60 -38.42 9.30
CA ASN A 35 35.44 -37.37 9.88
C ASN A 35 36.46 -36.84 8.87
N GLU A 36 37.25 -35.85 9.22
CA GLU A 36 38.30 -35.23 8.35
C GLU A 36 39.35 -36.24 7.86
N GLN A 37 39.60 -37.30 8.59
CA GLN A 37 40.53 -38.35 8.22
C GLN A 37 39.89 -39.38 7.27
N GLY A 38 38.65 -39.19 6.82
CA GLY A 38 37.91 -40.09 5.95
C GLY A 38 37.37 -41.34 6.68
N LYS A 39 37.51 -41.46 8.00
CA LYS A 39 36.94 -42.60 8.77
C LYS A 39 35.41 -42.43 8.80
N ILE A 40 34.73 -43.51 8.38
CA ILE A 40 33.26 -43.56 8.44
C ILE A 40 32.83 -43.66 9.91
N LEU A 41 32.06 -42.70 10.40
CA LEU A 41 31.44 -42.68 11.70
C LEU A 41 30.04 -43.24 11.67
N ILE A 42 29.26 -42.85 10.67
CA ILE A 42 27.91 -43.35 10.39
C ILE A 42 27.87 -43.86 8.95
N PRO A 43 27.58 -45.14 8.71
CA PRO A 43 27.51 -45.68 7.37
C PRO A 43 26.35 -45.07 6.58
N ALA A 44 26.46 -45.09 5.22
CA ALA A 44 25.44 -44.55 4.31
C ALA A 44 24.21 -45.46 4.29
N LYS A 45 23.28 -45.27 5.18
CA LYS A 45 22.04 -46.07 5.29
C LYS A 45 20.79 -45.25 5.56
N TYR A 46 20.92 -43.95 5.81
CA TYR A 46 19.81 -43.07 6.17
C TYR A 46 19.37 -42.20 5.00
N ASP A 47 18.13 -41.72 5.02
CA ASP A 47 17.59 -40.83 3.98
C ASP A 47 18.19 -39.38 4.11
N ALA A 48 18.53 -38.97 5.32
CA ALA A 48 19.22 -37.72 5.62
C ALA A 48 19.93 -37.79 6.97
N LEU A 49 20.97 -36.96 7.15
CA LEU A 49 21.65 -36.69 8.41
C LEU A 49 21.65 -35.18 8.67
N GLY A 50 21.49 -34.75 9.90
CA GLY A 50 21.39 -33.36 10.35
C GLY A 50 20.02 -33.05 10.92
N TRP A 51 19.54 -31.83 10.73
CA TRP A 51 18.26 -31.37 11.27
C TRP A 51 17.20 -31.20 10.19
N SER A 52 15.94 -31.32 10.55
CA SER A 52 14.81 -31.25 9.61
C SER A 52 14.70 -29.92 8.87
N ASN A 53 15.34 -28.85 9.38
CA ASN A 53 15.44 -27.54 8.72
C ASN A 53 16.54 -27.46 7.62
N GLY A 54 17.13 -28.60 7.26
CA GLY A 54 18.17 -28.70 6.21
C GLY A 54 19.58 -28.29 6.67
N LYS A 55 19.78 -27.93 7.93
CA LYS A 55 21.10 -27.61 8.47
C LYS A 55 21.78 -28.89 9.01
N PHE A 56 23.07 -29.04 8.73
CA PHE A 56 23.87 -30.05 9.38
C PHE A 56 24.70 -29.44 10.51
N SER A 57 24.56 -29.97 11.72
CA SER A 57 25.44 -29.67 12.85
C SER A 57 25.33 -30.81 13.87
N ILE A 58 26.31 -30.89 14.75
CA ILE A 58 26.39 -31.84 15.82
C ILE A 58 26.23 -31.08 17.12
N VAL A 59 25.33 -31.56 17.99
CA VAL A 59 25.04 -31.00 19.31
C VAL A 59 25.43 -32.06 20.36
N ASN A 60 26.51 -31.83 21.11
CA ASN A 60 27.02 -32.76 22.12
C ASN A 60 27.05 -34.22 21.62
N ASN A 61 27.77 -34.45 20.51
CA ASN A 61 27.95 -35.78 19.90
C ASN A 61 26.70 -36.39 19.24
N VAL A 62 25.62 -35.64 19.11
CA VAL A 62 24.33 -36.10 18.53
C VAL A 62 23.92 -35.26 17.35
N THR A 63 23.37 -35.92 16.33
CA THR A 63 22.69 -35.29 15.19
C THR A 63 21.37 -36.01 14.90
N GLY A 64 20.53 -35.42 14.06
CA GLY A 64 19.34 -36.10 13.54
C GLY A 64 19.67 -37.07 12.41
N TYR A 65 18.89 -38.14 12.30
CA TYR A 65 18.87 -39.02 11.15
C TYR A 65 17.43 -39.18 10.64
N LYS A 66 17.26 -39.30 9.35
CA LYS A 66 15.95 -39.55 8.74
C LYS A 66 15.92 -41.01 8.21
N ASP A 67 14.86 -41.73 8.53
CA ASP A 67 14.62 -43.06 8.05
C ASP A 67 13.12 -43.26 7.78
N ALA A 68 12.78 -43.83 6.60
CA ALA A 68 11.41 -44.03 6.16
C ALA A 68 10.52 -42.76 6.29
N GLY A 69 11.08 -41.57 6.02
CA GLY A 69 10.37 -40.31 6.00
C GLY A 69 10.26 -39.59 7.36
N VAL A 70 10.64 -40.22 8.48
CA VAL A 70 10.59 -39.66 9.83
C VAL A 70 11.99 -39.56 10.46
N TRP A 71 12.13 -38.71 11.45
CA TRP A 71 13.40 -38.37 12.07
C TRP A 71 13.60 -39.09 13.40
N GLY A 72 14.86 -39.38 13.73
CA GLY A 72 15.35 -39.83 15.03
C GLY A 72 16.65 -39.13 15.38
N LEU A 73 17.26 -39.50 16.50
CA LEU A 73 18.54 -38.99 16.98
C LEU A 73 19.59 -40.11 16.99
N ILE A 74 20.80 -39.80 16.57
CA ILE A 74 21.95 -40.72 16.46
C ILE A 74 23.21 -40.03 16.97
N ASN A 75 24.10 -40.78 17.64
CA ASN A 75 25.40 -40.26 18.04
C ASN A 75 26.49 -40.56 16.98
N LEU A 76 27.65 -39.98 17.15
CA LEU A 76 28.81 -40.19 16.26
C LEU A 76 29.40 -41.59 16.32
N GLU A 77 29.05 -42.40 17.32
CA GLU A 77 29.39 -43.83 17.43
C GLU A 77 28.38 -44.74 16.71
N ASN A 78 27.50 -44.14 15.89
CA ASN A 78 26.46 -44.86 15.13
C ASN A 78 25.44 -45.58 16.01
N GLN A 79 25.20 -45.11 17.22
CA GLN A 79 24.19 -45.65 18.13
C GLN A 79 22.93 -44.78 18.02
N LEU A 80 21.78 -45.43 17.87
CA LEU A 80 20.49 -44.72 17.87
C LEU A 80 20.15 -44.26 19.28
N ILE A 81 20.07 -42.95 19.46
CA ILE A 81 19.63 -42.33 20.73
C ILE A 81 18.10 -42.42 20.82
N THR A 82 17.39 -42.16 19.74
CA THR A 82 15.94 -42.39 19.67
C THR A 82 15.58 -43.13 18.39
N LYS A 83 14.44 -43.84 18.38
CA LYS A 83 13.86 -44.37 17.15
C LYS A 83 13.43 -43.20 16.24
N ALA A 84 13.37 -43.45 14.94
CA ALA A 84 12.81 -42.50 13.96
C ALA A 84 11.27 -42.49 14.09
N ILE A 85 10.75 -41.53 14.84
CA ILE A 85 9.31 -41.36 15.11
C ILE A 85 8.86 -39.91 15.07
N TYR A 86 9.78 -38.96 14.79
CA TYR A 86 9.49 -37.54 14.77
C TYR A 86 9.30 -37.06 13.34
N GLU A 87 8.32 -36.18 13.13
CA GLU A 87 8.13 -35.48 11.85
C GLU A 87 9.22 -34.41 11.63
N ASP A 88 9.62 -33.74 12.73
CA ASP A 88 10.68 -32.76 12.74
C ASP A 88 11.60 -32.95 13.94
N VAL A 89 12.87 -32.67 13.74
CA VAL A 89 13.88 -32.49 14.81
C VAL A 89 14.76 -31.31 14.45
N VAL A 90 14.99 -30.41 15.40
CA VAL A 90 15.79 -29.20 15.21
C VAL A 90 16.68 -28.99 16.43
N ALA A 91 17.95 -28.63 16.21
CA ALA A 91 18.82 -28.20 17.30
C ALA A 91 18.23 -26.97 17.99
N GLY A 92 18.10 -27.04 19.31
CA GLY A 92 17.72 -25.93 20.17
C GLY A 92 18.93 -25.25 20.79
N ASP A 93 18.70 -24.48 21.82
CA ASP A 93 19.79 -23.83 22.56
C ASP A 93 20.54 -24.84 23.47
N GLY A 94 21.87 -24.74 23.47
CA GLY A 94 22.73 -25.60 24.27
C GLY A 94 22.69 -27.09 23.85
N SER A 95 22.28 -27.97 24.75
CA SER A 95 22.18 -29.42 24.51
C SER A 95 20.73 -29.90 24.28
N LEU A 96 19.84 -29.01 23.96
CA LEU A 96 18.42 -29.30 23.78
C LEU A 96 18.07 -29.49 22.31
N ILE A 97 17.11 -30.37 22.04
CA ILE A 97 16.62 -30.70 20.72
C ILE A 97 15.10 -30.57 20.70
N LEU A 98 14.58 -29.67 19.90
CA LEU A 98 13.15 -29.57 19.66
C LEU A 98 12.71 -30.65 18.69
N ALA A 99 11.66 -31.37 19.05
CA ALA A 99 11.09 -32.41 18.18
C ALA A 99 9.58 -32.30 18.11
N ARG A 100 9.02 -32.73 16.97
CA ARG A 100 7.57 -32.74 16.72
C ARG A 100 7.13 -34.15 16.32
N LYS A 101 6.04 -34.60 16.91
CA LYS A 101 5.44 -35.93 16.60
C LYS A 101 3.93 -35.88 16.66
N LYS A 102 3.25 -36.86 16.10
CA LYS A 102 1.80 -37.04 16.31
C LYS A 102 1.51 -37.39 17.76
N SER A 103 0.49 -36.80 18.33
CA SER A 103 0.02 -37.13 19.67
C SER A 103 -0.60 -38.52 19.67
N ASN A 104 -0.27 -39.32 20.73
CA ASN A 104 -0.90 -40.65 20.91
C ASN A 104 -2.41 -40.57 21.27
N LEU A 105 -2.87 -39.40 21.73
CA LEU A 105 -4.25 -39.17 22.20
C LEU A 105 -5.11 -38.44 21.18
N SER A 106 -4.48 -37.80 20.18
CA SER A 106 -5.19 -37.04 19.13
C SER A 106 -4.33 -37.08 17.86
N LEU A 107 -4.95 -36.93 16.69
CA LEU A 107 -4.21 -36.85 15.41
C LEU A 107 -3.41 -35.53 15.25
N ARG A 108 -3.34 -34.71 16.30
CA ARG A 108 -2.68 -33.40 16.31
C ARG A 108 -1.17 -33.58 16.42
N MET A 109 -0.44 -32.73 15.68
CA MET A 109 1.00 -32.59 15.83
C MET A 109 1.34 -31.85 17.11
N VAL A 110 2.23 -32.39 17.90
CA VAL A 110 2.69 -31.78 19.16
C VAL A 110 4.22 -31.70 19.19
N MET A 111 4.70 -30.62 19.78
CA MET A 111 6.11 -30.34 19.98
C MET A 111 6.51 -30.65 21.43
N GLY A 112 7.71 -31.17 21.59
CA GLY A 112 8.38 -31.39 22.84
C GLY A 112 9.87 -31.08 22.73
N CYS A 113 10.60 -31.22 23.83
CA CYS A 113 12.05 -31.01 23.89
C CYS A 113 12.75 -32.24 24.45
N LEU A 114 13.81 -32.65 23.76
CA LEU A 114 14.66 -33.78 24.14
C LEU A 114 16.04 -33.28 24.59
N SER A 115 16.66 -33.99 25.50
CA SER A 115 18.11 -33.89 25.72
C SER A 115 18.87 -34.66 24.61
N THR A 116 20.17 -34.47 24.53
CA THR A 116 21.05 -35.26 23.67
C THR A 116 21.13 -36.74 24.05
N SER A 117 20.69 -37.13 25.28
CA SER A 117 20.50 -38.54 25.66
C SER A 117 19.16 -39.13 25.23
N GLY A 118 18.30 -38.37 24.52
CA GLY A 118 16.97 -38.78 24.10
C GLY A 118 15.89 -38.72 25.20
N LYS A 119 16.25 -38.24 26.38
CA LYS A 119 15.29 -38.07 27.50
C LYS A 119 14.39 -36.88 27.20
N GLU A 120 13.10 -37.04 27.40
CA GLU A 120 12.13 -35.98 27.35
C GLU A 120 12.38 -34.96 28.48
N VAL A 121 12.67 -33.68 28.07
CA VAL A 121 12.89 -32.55 28.98
C VAL A 121 11.60 -31.75 29.10
N ILE A 122 10.97 -31.44 27.95
CA ILE A 122 9.65 -30.82 27.90
C ILE A 122 8.71 -31.80 27.21
N PRO A 123 7.57 -32.17 27.80
CA PRO A 123 6.66 -33.18 27.25
C PRO A 123 6.02 -32.77 25.94
N PHE A 124 5.70 -33.78 25.12
CA PHE A 124 5.05 -33.60 23.80
C PHE A 124 3.56 -33.27 23.95
N GLN A 125 3.27 -32.03 24.28
CA GLN A 125 1.89 -31.56 24.49
C GLN A 125 1.58 -30.18 23.92
N TYR A 126 2.58 -29.42 23.48
CA TYR A 126 2.45 -28.06 23.02
C TYR A 126 2.34 -28.02 21.47
N ASP A 127 1.69 -27.00 20.91
CA ASP A 127 1.70 -26.76 19.46
C ASP A 127 3.03 -26.15 18.99
N GLY A 128 3.71 -25.45 19.90
CA GLY A 128 5.04 -24.92 19.66
C GLY A 128 5.77 -24.54 20.93
N ILE A 129 7.10 -24.54 20.83
CA ILE A 129 8.05 -24.23 21.90
C ILE A 129 9.12 -23.33 21.32
N ASN A 130 9.36 -22.17 21.97
CA ASN A 130 10.48 -21.28 21.70
C ASN A 130 11.39 -21.28 22.92
N LEU A 131 12.59 -21.84 22.78
CA LEU A 131 13.58 -21.85 23.85
C LEU A 131 14.15 -20.43 24.06
N SER A 132 14.35 -20.05 25.31
CA SER A 132 14.91 -18.76 25.70
C SER A 132 15.80 -18.94 26.92
N PHE A 133 17.08 -19.17 26.70
CA PHE A 133 18.09 -19.42 27.73
C PHE A 133 17.72 -20.60 28.65
N MET A 134 17.25 -20.36 29.87
CA MET A 134 16.84 -21.41 30.83
C MET A 134 15.33 -21.65 30.84
N HIS A 135 14.58 -21.09 29.96
CA HIS A 135 13.11 -21.14 29.91
C HIS A 135 12.60 -21.52 28.52
N ALA A 136 11.36 -21.90 28.45
CA ALA A 136 10.66 -22.14 27.20
C ALA A 136 9.33 -21.38 27.16
N ILE A 137 9.15 -20.58 26.14
CA ILE A 137 7.85 -20.00 25.77
C ILE A 137 7.08 -21.08 25.05
N VAL A 138 5.98 -21.52 25.63
CA VAL A 138 5.13 -22.59 25.08
C VAL A 138 3.78 -22.03 24.65
N PHE A 139 3.20 -22.59 23.60
CA PHE A 139 1.88 -22.20 23.18
C PHE A 139 1.05 -23.39 22.70
N THR A 140 -0.27 -23.25 22.91
CA THR A 140 -1.24 -24.27 22.51
C THR A 140 -2.49 -23.58 21.96
N LYS A 141 -3.07 -24.14 20.93
CA LYS A 141 -4.34 -23.66 20.37
C LYS A 141 -5.50 -24.14 21.23
N ILE A 142 -6.21 -23.21 21.84
CA ILE A 142 -7.40 -23.46 22.65
C ILE A 142 -8.57 -22.74 21.99
N GLY A 143 -9.52 -23.51 21.45
CA GLY A 143 -10.54 -22.97 20.56
C GLY A 143 -9.95 -22.43 19.26
N ASN A 144 -10.22 -21.17 18.95
CA ASN A 144 -9.68 -20.49 17.73
C ASN A 144 -8.43 -19.64 18.00
N GLN A 145 -7.87 -19.66 19.21
CA GLN A 145 -6.77 -18.77 19.60
C GLN A 145 -5.59 -19.57 20.14
N TYR A 146 -4.36 -19.12 19.84
CA TYR A 146 -3.17 -19.61 20.53
C TYR A 146 -3.05 -18.89 21.86
N LYS A 147 -2.76 -19.68 22.92
CA LYS A 147 -2.46 -19.18 24.25
C LYS A 147 -1.02 -19.50 24.61
N TYR A 148 -0.30 -18.49 25.05
CA TYR A 148 1.11 -18.55 25.37
C TYR A 148 1.31 -18.60 26.88
N GLY A 149 2.34 -19.33 27.33
CA GLY A 149 2.83 -19.42 28.69
C GLY A 149 4.35 -19.51 28.73
N LEU A 150 4.94 -19.42 29.92
CA LEU A 150 6.36 -19.59 30.15
C LEU A 150 6.54 -20.75 31.15
N ILE A 151 7.47 -21.64 30.83
CA ILE A 151 7.87 -22.74 31.71
C ILE A 151 9.39 -22.76 31.90
N ASP A 152 9.88 -23.35 32.97
CA ASP A 152 11.29 -23.72 33.08
C ASP A 152 11.58 -25.04 32.32
N LEU A 153 12.84 -25.44 32.28
CA LEU A 153 13.24 -26.68 31.61
C LEU A 153 12.87 -27.96 32.40
N GLU A 154 12.33 -27.82 33.59
CA GLU A 154 11.74 -28.92 34.39
C GLU A 154 10.22 -29.01 34.16
N ASN A 155 9.69 -28.26 33.17
CA ASN A 155 8.28 -28.15 32.82
C ASN A 155 7.38 -27.54 33.92
N LYS A 156 7.97 -26.80 34.86
CA LYS A 156 7.21 -26.05 35.85
C LYS A 156 6.67 -24.76 35.24
N THR A 157 5.39 -24.51 35.40
CA THR A 157 4.77 -23.29 34.94
C THR A 157 5.26 -22.08 35.74
N LEU A 158 5.85 -21.10 35.02
CA LEU A 158 6.25 -19.80 35.53
C LEU A 158 5.18 -18.74 35.18
N ILE A 159 4.71 -18.70 33.92
CA ILE A 159 3.60 -17.87 33.49
C ILE A 159 2.53 -18.78 32.85
N PRO A 160 1.29 -18.79 33.38
CA PRO A 160 0.24 -19.69 32.90
C PRO A 160 -0.11 -19.43 31.42
N GLN A 161 -0.52 -20.50 30.71
CA GLN A 161 -0.92 -20.45 29.30
C GLN A 161 -2.29 -19.78 29.12
N GLN A 162 -2.30 -18.47 29.21
CA GLN A 162 -3.54 -17.68 29.07
C GLN A 162 -3.37 -16.38 28.29
N PHE A 163 -2.16 -16.06 27.86
CA PHE A 163 -1.83 -14.79 27.22
C PHE A 163 -1.80 -14.91 25.69
N LYS A 164 -1.96 -13.77 25.02
CA LYS A 164 -1.96 -13.67 23.56
C LYS A 164 -0.56 -13.90 22.99
N SER A 165 0.48 -13.40 23.65
CA SER A 165 1.87 -13.61 23.26
C SER A 165 2.83 -13.35 24.42
N ILE A 166 4.03 -13.92 24.37
CA ILE A 166 5.14 -13.71 25.30
C ILE A 166 6.40 -13.54 24.48
N TYR A 167 7.21 -12.54 24.79
CA TYR A 167 8.48 -12.24 24.14
C TYR A 167 9.60 -12.15 25.16
N SER A 168 10.73 -12.80 24.90
CA SER A 168 11.97 -12.54 25.63
C SER A 168 12.55 -11.21 25.14
N ILE A 169 12.75 -10.26 26.05
CA ILE A 169 13.22 -8.91 25.73
C ILE A 169 14.60 -8.60 26.28
N GLY A 170 15.35 -9.64 26.62
CA GLY A 170 16.68 -9.56 27.20
C GLY A 170 16.65 -9.30 28.72
N SER A 171 17.84 -9.32 29.31
CA SER A 171 18.01 -9.06 30.77
C SER A 171 17.16 -9.95 31.68
N LEU A 172 16.86 -11.17 31.25
CA LEU A 172 15.99 -12.12 31.95
C LEU A 172 14.59 -11.53 32.24
N ARG A 173 14.04 -10.81 31.24
CA ARG A 173 12.72 -10.20 31.31
C ARG A 173 11.87 -10.63 30.09
N TYR A 174 10.56 -10.67 30.33
CA TYR A 174 9.56 -11.04 29.33
C TYR A 174 8.51 -9.96 29.21
N ALA A 175 8.21 -9.58 27.98
CA ALA A 175 7.04 -8.78 27.65
C ALA A 175 5.88 -9.73 27.36
N VAL A 176 4.80 -9.62 28.13
CA VAL A 176 3.60 -10.46 28.03
C VAL A 176 2.45 -9.62 27.51
N GLU A 177 1.81 -10.05 26.44
CA GLU A 177 0.67 -9.37 25.82
C GLU A 177 -0.63 -10.08 26.18
N ASN A 178 -1.62 -9.34 26.67
CA ASN A 178 -2.96 -9.85 26.90
C ASN A 178 -3.84 -9.75 25.64
N PHE A 179 -5.08 -10.26 25.68
CA PHE A 179 -6.00 -10.21 24.55
C PHE A 179 -6.59 -8.82 24.28
N ASP A 180 -6.41 -7.85 25.17
CA ASP A 180 -6.73 -6.45 24.96
C ASP A 180 -5.61 -5.70 24.22
N ASN A 181 -4.57 -6.40 23.75
CA ASN A 181 -3.37 -5.88 23.10
C ASN A 181 -2.59 -4.90 24.00
N LYS A 182 -2.56 -5.16 25.30
CA LYS A 182 -1.71 -4.45 26.25
C LYS A 182 -0.63 -5.36 26.77
N MET A 183 0.56 -4.81 26.98
CA MET A 183 1.71 -5.51 27.49
C MET A 183 1.99 -5.20 28.95
N ALA A 184 2.58 -6.17 29.63
CA ALA A 184 3.15 -6.01 30.95
C ALA A 184 4.55 -6.65 31.00
N LEU A 185 5.41 -6.14 31.86
CA LEU A 185 6.74 -6.68 32.13
C LEU A 185 6.65 -7.78 33.18
N PHE A 186 7.34 -8.90 32.92
CA PHE A 186 7.48 -10.04 33.86
C PHE A 186 8.95 -10.37 34.08
N THR A 187 9.27 -10.85 35.26
CA THR A 187 10.59 -11.40 35.59
C THR A 187 10.76 -12.82 35.03
N GLU A 188 11.99 -13.35 35.11
CA GLU A 188 12.30 -14.73 34.75
C GLU A 188 11.52 -15.77 35.57
N ASN A 189 11.15 -15.45 36.81
CA ASN A 189 10.37 -16.33 37.69
C ASN A 189 8.85 -16.20 37.50
N GLY A 190 8.42 -15.49 36.47
CA GLY A 190 7.00 -15.30 36.13
C GLY A 190 6.26 -14.27 36.99
N LYS A 191 6.98 -13.47 37.82
CA LYS A 191 6.37 -12.39 38.61
C LYS A 191 6.05 -11.22 37.67
N GLN A 192 4.79 -10.78 37.66
CA GLN A 192 4.36 -9.56 36.99
C GLN A 192 4.94 -8.34 37.70
N VAL A 193 5.54 -7.40 36.92
CA VAL A 193 6.23 -6.22 37.44
C VAL A 193 5.44 -4.94 37.13
N THR A 194 4.82 -4.86 35.93
CA THR A 194 3.97 -3.72 35.56
C THR A 194 2.54 -4.19 35.28
N SER A 195 1.58 -3.26 35.35
CA SER A 195 0.20 -3.52 34.89
C SER A 195 0.12 -3.67 33.38
N PHE A 196 -0.97 -4.27 32.85
CA PHE A 196 -1.28 -4.36 31.44
C PHE A 196 -1.84 -3.02 30.92
N SER A 197 -0.96 -2.03 30.82
CA SER A 197 -1.30 -0.66 30.37
C SER A 197 -0.42 -0.16 29.22
N ILE A 198 0.65 -0.88 28.91
CA ILE A 198 1.68 -0.53 27.94
C ILE A 198 1.27 -1.08 26.58
N ASP A 199 1.41 -0.29 25.50
CA ASP A 199 1.08 -0.71 24.13
C ASP A 199 2.16 -1.63 23.54
N SER A 200 3.44 -1.35 23.85
CA SER A 200 4.59 -2.15 23.41
C SER A 200 5.80 -1.88 24.31
N ILE A 201 6.66 -2.90 24.48
CA ILE A 201 7.92 -2.82 25.22
C ILE A 201 9.04 -3.29 24.29
N SER A 202 10.09 -2.47 24.13
CA SER A 202 11.28 -2.86 23.37
C SER A 202 12.14 -3.88 24.13
N SER A 203 13.08 -4.51 23.44
CA SER A 203 14.16 -5.23 24.13
C SER A 203 14.98 -4.26 25.00
N PHE A 204 15.48 -4.78 26.12
CA PHE A 204 16.40 -4.03 26.98
C PHE A 204 17.69 -3.71 26.25
N LYS A 205 18.06 -2.44 26.30
CA LYS A 205 19.37 -1.97 25.88
C LYS A 205 20.03 -1.31 27.10
N LYS A 206 21.18 -1.87 27.53
CA LYS A 206 21.80 -1.50 28.80
C LYS A 206 20.81 -1.75 29.98
N ASN A 207 20.39 -0.71 30.66
CA ASN A 207 19.55 -0.82 31.85
C ASN A 207 18.07 -0.51 31.59
N TYR A 208 17.72 -0.11 30.35
CA TYR A 208 16.40 0.43 30.04
C TYR A 208 15.75 -0.25 28.85
N ALA A 209 14.43 -0.33 28.89
CA ALA A 209 13.59 -0.64 27.74
C ALA A 209 12.69 0.56 27.41
N ILE A 210 12.47 0.80 26.12
CA ILE A 210 11.52 1.82 25.66
C ILE A 210 10.12 1.24 25.77
N ILE A 211 9.24 1.96 26.45
CA ILE A 211 7.82 1.66 26.50
C ILE A 211 7.07 2.60 25.56
N TYR A 212 6.03 2.06 24.93
CA TYR A 212 5.10 2.81 24.09
C TYR A 212 3.74 2.83 24.77
N GLN A 213 3.18 4.01 24.91
CA GLN A 213 1.83 4.20 25.45
C GLN A 213 1.19 5.41 24.79
N ASN A 214 0.01 5.21 24.22
CA ASN A 214 -0.72 6.27 23.52
C ASN A 214 0.13 6.99 22.47
N ALA A 215 0.86 6.22 21.63
CA ALA A 215 1.78 6.71 20.61
C ALA A 215 2.91 7.62 21.14
N ARG A 216 3.24 7.51 22.41
CA ARG A 216 4.37 8.17 23.06
C ARG A 216 5.35 7.15 23.60
N GLN A 217 6.61 7.56 23.70
CA GLN A 217 7.69 6.75 24.23
C GLN A 217 8.10 7.24 25.60
N GLY A 218 8.35 6.29 26.48
CA GLY A 218 8.92 6.46 27.80
C GLY A 218 10.00 5.39 28.07
N LEU A 219 10.58 5.36 29.24
CA LEU A 219 11.59 4.37 29.66
C LEU A 219 11.17 3.68 30.95
N ILE A 220 11.41 2.38 31.00
CA ILE A 220 11.36 1.59 32.23
C ILE A 220 12.71 0.92 32.49
N ASP A 221 13.03 0.71 33.76
CA ASP A 221 14.13 -0.14 34.17
C ASP A 221 13.70 -1.62 34.27
N ARG A 222 14.65 -2.47 34.69
CA ARG A 222 14.41 -3.93 34.85
C ARG A 222 13.40 -4.27 35.93
N ASP A 223 13.22 -3.38 36.91
CA ASP A 223 12.28 -3.56 38.01
C ASP A 223 10.89 -2.97 37.68
N GLY A 224 10.70 -2.50 36.46
CA GLY A 224 9.44 -1.95 35.97
C GLY A 224 9.16 -0.54 36.44
N GLN A 225 10.16 0.15 37.02
CA GLN A 225 10.02 1.53 37.44
C GLN A 225 10.08 2.42 36.17
N VAL A 226 9.09 3.28 36.00
CA VAL A 226 9.10 4.28 34.95
C VAL A 226 10.17 5.33 35.29
N LYS A 227 11.21 5.40 34.48
CA LYS A 227 12.29 6.39 34.59
C LYS A 227 11.97 7.65 33.78
N VAL A 228 11.23 7.48 32.71
CA VAL A 228 10.77 8.56 31.85
C VAL A 228 9.33 8.24 31.47
N ASP A 229 8.42 9.15 31.80
CA ASP A 229 7.01 9.03 31.43
C ASP A 229 6.85 8.99 29.89
N PRO A 230 5.87 8.26 29.34
CA PRO A 230 5.64 8.17 27.91
C PRO A 230 5.04 9.46 27.34
N THR A 231 5.86 10.51 27.30
CA THR A 231 5.52 11.85 26.79
C THR A 231 6.30 12.26 25.53
N PHE A 232 7.40 11.56 25.25
CA PHE A 232 8.26 11.86 24.12
C PHE A 232 7.75 11.24 22.82
N ARG A 233 8.02 11.92 21.70
CA ARG A 233 7.75 11.38 20.36
C ARG A 233 8.68 10.23 20.01
N GLU A 234 9.96 10.36 20.37
CA GLU A 234 10.99 9.36 20.12
C GLU A 234 12.04 9.37 21.22
N ILE A 235 12.49 8.18 21.61
CA ILE A 235 13.60 7.99 22.54
C ILE A 235 14.62 7.06 21.86
N ARG A 236 15.91 7.37 22.01
CA ARG A 236 17.02 6.51 21.58
C ARG A 236 17.96 6.22 22.74
N ILE A 237 18.28 4.95 22.91
CA ILE A 237 19.30 4.50 23.84
C ILE A 237 20.53 4.17 23.02
N ASN A 238 21.64 4.88 23.22
CA ASN A 238 22.90 4.68 22.52
C ASN A 238 23.68 3.49 23.10
N ASP A 239 24.73 3.08 22.42
CA ASP A 239 25.56 1.93 22.85
C ASP A 239 26.40 2.24 24.11
N ASP A 240 26.70 3.51 24.36
CA ASP A 240 27.33 3.97 25.60
C ASP A 240 26.37 4.07 26.80
N GLY A 241 25.05 3.93 26.55
CA GLY A 241 24.00 4.02 27.56
C GLY A 241 23.40 5.40 27.69
N SER A 242 23.89 6.41 26.97
CA SER A 242 23.26 7.73 26.89
C SER A 242 21.87 7.65 26.26
N VAL A 243 20.96 8.49 26.69
CA VAL A 243 19.57 8.53 26.23
C VAL A 243 19.30 9.86 25.55
N LEU A 244 18.87 9.79 24.31
CA LEU A 244 18.41 10.95 23.55
C LEU A 244 16.88 10.94 23.48
N THR A 245 16.27 12.08 23.68
CA THR A 245 14.82 12.27 23.61
C THR A 245 14.46 13.35 22.59
N ARG A 246 13.33 13.18 21.93
CA ARG A 246 12.74 14.15 21.01
C ARG A 246 11.32 14.46 21.44
N GLY A 247 11.06 15.75 21.72
CA GLY A 247 9.74 16.26 22.08
C GLY A 247 8.75 16.31 20.92
N LEU A 248 7.65 16.98 21.10
CA LEU A 248 6.65 17.20 20.09
C LEU A 248 7.07 18.32 19.14
N ASP A 249 6.67 18.20 17.88
CA ASP A 249 6.87 19.26 16.90
C ASP A 249 5.96 20.47 17.22
N GLU A 250 6.47 21.67 17.02
CA GLU A 250 5.75 22.92 17.22
C GLU A 250 5.07 23.36 15.91
N TRP A 251 3.77 23.58 15.96
CA TRP A 251 2.98 24.12 14.86
C TRP A 251 2.68 25.59 15.12
N ILE A 252 3.02 26.45 14.16
CA ILE A 252 3.00 27.89 14.24
C ILE A 252 2.09 28.43 13.14
N PHE A 253 1.14 29.25 13.51
CA PHE A 253 0.21 29.91 12.60
C PHE A 253 0.65 31.35 12.38
N LEU A 254 0.87 31.67 11.12
CA LEU A 254 1.39 32.97 10.70
C LEU A 254 0.43 33.57 9.68
N ASP A 255 0.28 34.89 9.71
CA ASP A 255 -0.32 35.62 8.59
C ASP A 255 0.70 35.79 7.43
N GLY A 256 0.26 36.40 6.33
CA GLY A 256 1.13 36.63 5.16
C GLY A 256 2.28 37.62 5.43
N GLN A 257 2.28 38.33 6.57
CA GLN A 257 3.33 39.25 6.99
C GLN A 257 4.24 38.69 8.07
N ASN A 258 4.19 37.39 8.31
CA ASN A 258 4.97 36.69 9.35
C ASN A 258 4.59 37.10 10.79
N LEU A 259 3.38 37.62 11.01
CA LEU A 259 2.89 37.86 12.36
C LEU A 259 2.33 36.57 12.95
N LEU A 260 2.76 36.28 14.18
CA LEU A 260 2.30 35.10 14.92
C LEU A 260 0.83 35.24 15.29
N LEU A 261 0.00 34.34 14.79
CA LEU A 261 -1.41 34.24 15.15
C LEU A 261 -1.61 33.30 16.33
N GLN A 262 -1.05 32.11 16.28
CA GLN A 262 -1.15 31.06 17.29
C GLN A 262 0.00 30.05 17.18
N ARG A 263 0.21 29.25 18.24
CA ARG A 263 1.11 28.09 18.24
C ARG A 263 0.56 26.95 19.10
N THR A 264 0.92 25.74 18.76
CA THR A 264 0.60 24.54 19.56
C THR A 264 1.65 23.45 19.34
N GLU A 265 1.76 22.56 20.31
CA GLU A 265 2.53 21.32 20.18
C GLU A 265 1.57 20.17 19.88
N ALA A 266 1.75 19.51 18.77
CA ALA A 266 0.93 18.37 18.34
C ALA A 266 1.70 17.46 17.38
N ASP A 267 1.22 16.24 17.17
CA ASP A 267 1.75 15.34 16.15
C ASP A 267 1.44 15.87 14.76
N THR A 268 0.19 16.26 14.54
CA THR A 268 -0.28 16.86 13.28
C THR A 268 -1.36 17.90 13.52
N VAL A 269 -1.35 18.94 12.69
CA VAL A 269 -2.40 19.95 12.63
C VAL A 269 -2.82 20.13 11.18
N LYS A 270 -4.12 20.19 10.91
CA LYS A 270 -4.67 20.46 9.58
C LYS A 270 -5.94 21.28 9.68
N ALA A 271 -6.01 22.35 8.92
CA ALA A 271 -7.26 23.08 8.72
C ALA A 271 -8.24 22.23 7.89
N ILE A 272 -9.48 22.14 8.33
CA ILE A 272 -10.53 21.33 7.67
C ILE A 272 -11.77 22.18 7.33
N ASP A 273 -11.89 23.36 7.89
CA ASP A 273 -12.92 24.35 7.59
C ASP A 273 -12.50 25.72 8.16
N ARG A 274 -13.31 26.75 7.93
CA ARG A 274 -13.06 28.10 8.47
C ARG A 274 -13.04 28.07 10.00
N LYS A 275 -11.89 28.41 10.57
CA LYS A 275 -11.60 28.39 12.03
C LYS A 275 -11.79 26.99 12.68
N VAL A 276 -11.68 25.93 11.90
CA VAL A 276 -11.81 24.54 12.39
C VAL A 276 -10.55 23.76 12.03
N LEU A 277 -9.92 23.22 13.06
CA LEU A 277 -8.70 22.44 12.97
C LEU A 277 -8.95 20.98 13.34
N LYS A 278 -8.27 20.09 12.66
CA LYS A 278 -8.07 18.71 13.05
C LYS A 278 -6.68 18.61 13.69
N VAL A 279 -6.64 18.33 14.99
CA VAL A 279 -5.41 18.26 15.79
C VAL A 279 -5.24 16.84 16.31
N THR A 280 -4.08 16.25 16.09
CA THR A 280 -3.75 14.92 16.62
C THR A 280 -2.62 15.07 17.64
N THR A 281 -2.84 14.54 18.84
CA THR A 281 -1.86 14.51 19.94
C THR A 281 -1.91 13.14 20.61
N ALA A 282 -0.77 12.51 20.81
CA ALA A 282 -0.64 11.19 21.41
C ALA A 282 -1.53 10.12 20.71
N GLY A 283 -1.61 10.19 19.37
CA GLY A 283 -2.43 9.26 18.57
C GLY A 283 -3.94 9.51 18.67
N LEU A 284 -4.40 10.50 19.43
CA LEU A 284 -5.80 10.90 19.52
C LEU A 284 -6.05 12.17 18.70
N THR A 285 -7.08 12.12 17.89
CA THR A 285 -7.50 13.22 17.02
C THR A 285 -8.71 13.92 17.62
N ARG A 286 -8.65 15.27 17.70
CA ARG A 286 -9.72 16.16 18.11
C ARG A 286 -10.05 17.15 16.99
N VAL A 287 -11.25 17.69 17.06
CA VAL A 287 -11.66 18.85 16.26
C VAL A 287 -11.65 20.07 17.19
N GLU A 288 -10.85 21.05 16.85
CA GLU A 288 -10.57 22.22 17.69
C GLU A 288 -10.83 23.50 16.90
N ASP A 289 -11.13 24.59 17.63
CA ASP A 289 -11.16 25.92 17.02
C ASP A 289 -9.74 26.46 16.77
N TYR A 290 -9.65 27.66 16.20
CA TYR A 290 -8.37 28.29 15.88
C TYR A 290 -7.60 28.77 17.11
N SER A 291 -8.19 28.68 18.32
CA SER A 291 -7.56 28.92 19.63
C SER A 291 -7.17 27.63 20.33
N PHE A 292 -7.22 26.46 19.63
CA PHE A 292 -6.96 25.12 20.13
C PHE A 292 -7.89 24.65 21.25
N LYS A 293 -9.11 25.18 21.26
CA LYS A 293 -10.17 24.69 22.16
C LYS A 293 -11.00 23.63 21.42
N PRO A 294 -11.22 22.46 22.06
CA PRO A 294 -12.11 21.46 21.49
C PRO A 294 -13.50 22.01 21.18
N LEU A 295 -13.97 21.86 19.96
CA LEU A 295 -15.33 22.23 19.57
C LEU A 295 -16.39 21.34 20.23
N PHE A 296 -15.98 20.13 20.62
CA PHE A 296 -16.78 19.16 21.37
C PHE A 296 -15.86 18.18 22.13
N PRO A 297 -16.34 17.54 23.23
CA PRO A 297 -15.46 16.79 24.14
C PRO A 297 -15.16 15.36 23.66
N LEU A 298 -15.03 15.13 22.35
CA LEU A 298 -14.74 13.80 21.77
C LEU A 298 -13.32 13.75 21.23
N SER A 299 -12.68 12.60 21.45
CA SER A 299 -11.38 12.28 20.89
C SER A 299 -11.48 10.95 20.15
N PHE A 300 -10.80 10.83 19.02
CA PHE A 300 -10.87 9.69 18.12
C PHE A 300 -9.49 9.07 17.93
N SER A 301 -9.40 7.76 17.75
CA SER A 301 -8.15 7.14 17.29
C SER A 301 -7.82 7.57 15.87
N THR A 302 -8.83 7.69 14.99
CA THR A 302 -8.70 8.30 13.67
C THR A 302 -9.94 9.10 13.34
N LEU A 303 -9.80 10.15 12.55
CA LEU A 303 -10.90 10.94 12.02
C LEU A 303 -10.64 11.23 10.55
N GLY A 304 -11.54 10.78 9.68
CA GLY A 304 -11.52 11.02 8.24
C GLY A 304 -11.82 12.47 7.88
N THR A 305 -11.84 12.75 6.57
CA THR A 305 -12.27 14.07 6.07
C THR A 305 -13.78 14.23 6.21
N PHE A 306 -14.23 15.42 6.56
CA PHE A 306 -15.66 15.75 6.55
C PHE A 306 -16.13 15.93 5.10
N ILE A 307 -17.11 15.14 4.71
CA ILE A 307 -17.85 15.24 3.45
C ILE A 307 -19.32 15.41 3.82
N ASP A 308 -20.00 16.42 3.31
CA ASP A 308 -21.38 16.80 3.71
C ASP A 308 -21.53 16.88 5.24
N LYS A 309 -20.55 17.53 5.88
CA LYS A 309 -20.49 17.72 7.34
C LYS A 309 -20.45 16.43 8.17
N LYS A 310 -20.09 15.28 7.58
CA LYS A 310 -19.94 13.98 8.24
C LYS A 310 -18.58 13.38 7.96
N ALA A 311 -17.98 12.77 8.98
CA ALA A 311 -16.73 12.03 8.86
C ALA A 311 -16.85 10.64 9.49
N ILE A 312 -16.15 9.68 8.91
CA ILE A 312 -15.94 8.38 9.54
C ILE A 312 -14.82 8.55 10.56
N PHE A 313 -15.02 8.05 11.75
CA PHE A 313 -14.02 8.02 12.81
C PHE A 313 -13.79 6.59 13.29
N SER A 314 -12.66 6.36 13.95
CA SER A 314 -12.45 5.12 14.71
C SER A 314 -12.17 5.41 16.18
N LEU A 315 -12.66 4.51 17.03
CA LEU A 315 -12.41 4.48 18.47
C LEU A 315 -12.32 3.01 18.88
N ASN A 316 -11.27 2.63 19.63
CA ASN A 316 -11.05 1.26 20.07
C ASN A 316 -11.15 0.22 18.93
N LYS A 317 -10.55 0.53 17.78
CA LYS A 317 -10.56 -0.31 16.56
C LYS A 317 -11.94 -0.54 15.94
N LYS A 318 -12.98 0.19 16.39
CA LYS A 318 -14.30 0.20 15.77
C LYS A 318 -14.54 1.54 15.09
N TYR A 319 -15.33 1.50 14.03
CA TYR A 319 -15.65 2.66 13.20
C TYR A 319 -17.08 3.13 13.43
N GLY A 320 -17.27 4.44 13.39
CA GLY A 320 -18.56 5.14 13.49
C GLY A 320 -18.59 6.36 12.58
N ILE A 321 -19.66 7.13 12.66
CA ILE A 321 -19.88 8.36 11.88
C ILE A 321 -20.20 9.50 12.83
N VAL A 322 -19.52 10.62 12.70
CA VAL A 322 -19.72 11.84 13.48
C VAL A 322 -19.98 13.03 12.57
N ARG A 323 -20.85 13.94 12.99
CA ARG A 323 -21.03 15.24 12.35
C ARG A 323 -19.93 16.20 12.78
N GLN A 324 -19.69 17.24 11.98
CA GLN A 324 -18.70 18.29 12.26
C GLN A 324 -18.95 19.05 13.57
N ASN A 325 -20.20 19.05 14.06
CA ASN A 325 -20.58 19.62 15.37
C ASN A 325 -20.50 18.61 16.54
N GLY A 326 -19.90 17.46 16.35
CA GLY A 326 -19.72 16.43 17.38
C GLY A 326 -20.89 15.50 17.62
N VAL A 327 -22.02 15.68 16.93
CA VAL A 327 -23.17 14.78 17.08
C VAL A 327 -22.86 13.43 16.44
N MET A 328 -22.93 12.34 17.23
CA MET A 328 -22.80 10.98 16.74
C MET A 328 -23.98 10.65 15.82
N VAL A 329 -23.68 10.24 14.60
CA VAL A 329 -24.63 9.70 13.63
C VAL A 329 -24.70 8.19 13.78
N VAL A 330 -23.52 7.56 13.95
CA VAL A 330 -23.37 6.11 14.20
C VAL A 330 -22.24 5.94 15.21
N ASP A 331 -22.52 5.23 16.29
CA ASP A 331 -21.52 4.88 17.29
C ASP A 331 -20.42 3.97 16.71
N ALA A 332 -19.26 3.93 17.36
CA ALA A 332 -18.14 3.09 16.96
C ALA A 332 -18.46 1.60 17.19
N LYS A 333 -19.12 0.96 16.24
CA LYS A 333 -19.59 -0.44 16.33
C LYS A 333 -19.16 -1.33 15.16
N TYR A 334 -18.69 -0.76 14.05
CA TYR A 334 -18.29 -1.51 12.86
C TYR A 334 -16.79 -1.83 12.89
N ASP A 335 -16.41 -3.02 12.42
CA ASP A 335 -15.01 -3.40 12.23
C ASP A 335 -14.39 -2.73 10.99
N GLU A 336 -15.22 -2.49 9.99
CA GLU A 336 -14.87 -1.71 8.79
C GLU A 336 -16.08 -0.84 8.41
N LEU A 337 -15.83 0.37 7.96
CA LEU A 337 -16.87 1.30 7.53
C LEU A 337 -16.31 2.19 6.43
N TYR A 338 -17.00 2.29 5.30
CA TYR A 338 -16.63 3.21 4.23
C TYR A 338 -17.86 3.91 3.65
N ARG A 339 -17.62 5.01 2.99
CA ARG A 339 -18.64 5.79 2.28
C ARG A 339 -18.69 5.37 0.82
N ASP A 340 -19.87 5.22 0.27
CA ASP A 340 -20.14 5.02 -1.14
C ASP A 340 -21.23 6.00 -1.57
N LYS A 341 -20.83 7.11 -2.20
CA LYS A 341 -21.68 8.27 -2.52
C LYS A 341 -22.41 8.81 -1.28
N ASP A 342 -23.73 8.74 -1.28
CA ASP A 342 -24.60 9.21 -0.18
C ASP A 342 -24.87 8.14 0.88
N PHE A 343 -24.31 6.94 0.72
CA PHE A 343 -24.48 5.80 1.59
C PHE A 343 -23.21 5.44 2.35
N PHE A 344 -23.39 4.61 3.37
CA PHE A 344 -22.27 3.98 4.07
C PHE A 344 -22.44 2.47 4.04
N VAL A 345 -21.33 1.76 4.00
CA VAL A 345 -21.29 0.31 4.05
C VAL A 345 -20.45 -0.10 5.26
N GLY A 346 -21.12 -0.76 6.21
CA GLY A 346 -20.53 -1.16 7.48
C GLY A 346 -20.36 -2.67 7.59
N CYS A 347 -19.20 -3.11 8.05
CA CYS A 347 -18.87 -4.51 8.32
C CYS A 347 -18.83 -4.80 9.81
N ARG A 348 -19.42 -5.91 10.24
CA ARG A 348 -19.25 -6.47 11.58
C ARG A 348 -18.65 -7.87 11.49
N LYS A 349 -17.66 -8.14 12.31
CA LYS A 349 -16.97 -9.44 12.39
C LYS A 349 -17.32 -10.13 13.71
N ASN A 350 -18.03 -11.23 13.62
CA ASN A 350 -18.40 -12.05 14.78
C ASN A 350 -17.89 -13.48 14.58
N GLY A 351 -17.06 -13.97 15.49
CA GLY A 351 -16.54 -15.35 15.44
C GLY A 351 -15.83 -15.71 14.13
N GLY A 352 -15.14 -14.75 13.50
CA GLY A 352 -14.44 -14.95 12.24
C GLY A 352 -15.29 -14.76 10.98
N LYS A 353 -16.63 -14.60 11.12
CA LYS A 353 -17.53 -14.31 10.01
C LYS A 353 -17.77 -12.81 9.87
N ALA A 354 -17.46 -12.26 8.68
CA ALA A 354 -17.76 -10.88 8.32
C ALA A 354 -19.17 -10.77 7.75
N THR A 355 -19.93 -9.76 8.18
CA THR A 355 -21.25 -9.42 7.62
C THR A 355 -21.32 -7.94 7.34
N TRP A 356 -21.93 -7.59 6.21
CA TRP A 356 -21.99 -6.25 5.68
C TRP A 356 -23.42 -5.72 5.65
N THR A 357 -23.59 -4.45 5.99
CA THR A 357 -24.90 -3.77 6.04
C THR A 357 -24.80 -2.43 5.33
N LEU A 358 -25.80 -2.08 4.52
CA LEU A 358 -25.95 -0.78 3.89
C LEU A 358 -26.62 0.19 4.87
N LEU A 359 -26.11 1.41 4.99
CA LEU A 359 -26.68 2.48 5.78
C LEU A 359 -26.98 3.68 4.89
N ASP A 360 -28.04 4.40 5.22
CA ASP A 360 -28.33 5.70 4.61
C ASP A 360 -27.40 6.82 5.15
N SER A 361 -27.57 8.00 4.61
CA SER A 361 -26.82 9.20 5.05
C SER A 361 -27.11 9.61 6.49
N ALA A 362 -28.21 9.16 7.09
CA ALA A 362 -28.56 9.38 8.50
C ALA A 362 -27.96 8.31 9.44
N GLY A 363 -27.30 7.30 8.89
CA GLY A 363 -26.70 6.20 9.64
C GLY A 363 -27.67 5.07 9.99
N LYS A 364 -28.88 5.11 9.43
CA LYS A 364 -29.88 4.05 9.60
C LYS A 364 -29.50 2.84 8.73
N GLU A 365 -29.47 1.66 9.32
CA GLU A 365 -29.28 0.42 8.59
C GLU A 365 -30.49 0.15 7.68
N LEU A 366 -30.24 0.05 6.37
CA LEU A 366 -31.25 -0.15 5.34
C LEU A 366 -31.46 -1.62 5.01
N THR A 367 -30.44 -2.47 5.21
CA THR A 367 -30.49 -3.87 4.79
C THR A 367 -30.31 -4.83 5.96
N LYS A 368 -30.79 -6.08 5.80
CA LYS A 368 -30.27 -7.22 6.55
C LYS A 368 -28.76 -7.39 6.30
N PRO A 369 -28.03 -8.12 7.17
CA PRO A 369 -26.63 -8.42 6.92
C PRO A 369 -26.44 -9.35 5.71
N TYR A 370 -25.46 -9.02 4.84
CA TYR A 370 -25.00 -9.83 3.73
C TYR A 370 -23.57 -10.31 3.96
N ASP A 371 -23.13 -11.39 3.29
CA ASP A 371 -21.75 -11.82 3.33
C ASP A 371 -20.83 -10.80 2.63
N ARG A 372 -21.36 -10.04 1.65
CA ARG A 372 -20.70 -8.92 1.01
C ARG A 372 -21.69 -7.94 0.38
N ILE A 373 -21.35 -6.65 0.39
CA ILE A 373 -22.01 -5.58 -0.36
C ILE A 373 -20.93 -4.96 -1.26
N PHE A 374 -21.23 -4.82 -2.55
CA PHE A 374 -20.31 -4.25 -3.53
C PHE A 374 -20.68 -2.80 -3.81
N PRO A 375 -19.75 -2.01 -4.39
CA PRO A 375 -19.98 -0.61 -4.69
C PRO A 375 -21.23 -0.38 -5.54
N TYR A 376 -21.87 0.77 -5.31
CA TYR A 376 -23.02 1.23 -6.07
C TYR A 376 -22.69 1.37 -7.56
N ASN A 377 -23.46 0.75 -8.43
CA ASN A 377 -23.22 0.72 -9.87
C ASN A 377 -24.03 1.75 -10.69
N GLY A 378 -24.70 2.67 -9.99
CA GLY A 378 -25.53 3.70 -10.62
C GLY A 378 -27.06 3.43 -10.47
N SER A 379 -27.46 2.20 -10.12
CA SER A 379 -28.86 1.80 -9.97
C SER A 379 -29.11 0.99 -8.69
N VAL A 380 -28.26 0.01 -8.40
CA VAL A 380 -28.36 -0.87 -7.24
C VAL A 380 -27.02 -1.12 -6.57
N PHE A 381 -27.04 -1.69 -5.37
CA PHE A 381 -25.89 -2.29 -4.71
C PHE A 381 -25.90 -3.79 -4.94
N PRO A 382 -24.96 -4.37 -5.68
CA PRO A 382 -24.82 -5.81 -5.75
C PRO A 382 -24.49 -6.38 -4.37
N VAL A 383 -25.14 -7.47 -3.98
CA VAL A 383 -24.96 -8.13 -2.69
C VAL A 383 -24.71 -9.62 -2.87
N MET A 384 -24.09 -10.24 -1.87
CA MET A 384 -23.80 -11.67 -1.89
C MET A 384 -24.19 -12.33 -0.56
N THR A 385 -24.82 -13.49 -0.64
CA THR A 385 -25.10 -14.38 0.48
C THR A 385 -24.84 -15.83 0.07
N ARG A 386 -24.06 -16.58 0.87
CA ARG A 386 -23.73 -18.00 0.60
C ARG A 386 -23.19 -18.23 -0.81
N ASN A 387 -22.34 -17.32 -1.29
CA ASN A 387 -21.74 -17.29 -2.64
C ASN A 387 -22.74 -17.03 -3.79
N PHE A 388 -24.00 -16.72 -3.50
CA PHE A 388 -24.96 -16.29 -4.51
C PHE A 388 -25.10 -14.76 -4.54
N TRP A 389 -25.13 -14.24 -5.74
CA TRP A 389 -25.28 -12.81 -6.02
C TRP A 389 -26.75 -12.41 -6.12
N GLY A 390 -27.06 -11.24 -5.59
CA GLY A 390 -28.32 -10.54 -5.72
C GLY A 390 -28.08 -9.03 -5.75
N ALA A 391 -29.12 -8.24 -5.60
CA ALA A 391 -29.01 -6.79 -5.53
C ALA A 391 -30.06 -6.15 -4.63
N VAL A 392 -29.69 -5.05 -3.98
CA VAL A 392 -30.59 -4.19 -3.21
C VAL A 392 -30.62 -2.79 -3.82
N ASN A 393 -31.79 -2.15 -3.80
CA ASN A 393 -31.91 -0.77 -4.25
C ASN A 393 -31.43 0.23 -3.18
N THR A 394 -31.48 1.51 -3.46
CA THR A 394 -31.07 2.61 -2.55
C THR A 394 -31.93 2.72 -1.28
N HIS A 395 -33.07 2.05 -1.22
CA HIS A 395 -33.89 1.94 0.00
C HIS A 395 -33.60 0.67 0.81
N GLY A 396 -32.59 -0.13 0.40
CA GLY A 396 -32.24 -1.39 1.05
C GLY A 396 -33.15 -2.56 0.74
N LYS A 397 -34.12 -2.39 -0.16
CA LYS A 397 -35.03 -3.47 -0.58
C LYS A 397 -34.31 -4.37 -1.57
N GLU A 398 -34.34 -5.68 -1.33
CA GLU A 398 -33.88 -6.69 -2.26
C GLU A 398 -34.74 -6.65 -3.54
N VAL A 399 -34.14 -6.30 -4.66
CA VAL A 399 -34.76 -6.21 -5.98
C VAL A 399 -34.36 -7.35 -6.89
N ILE A 400 -33.22 -7.99 -6.59
CA ILE A 400 -32.76 -9.22 -7.22
C ILE A 400 -32.40 -10.19 -6.09
N ALA A 401 -33.02 -11.34 -6.08
CA ALA A 401 -32.77 -12.38 -5.08
C ALA A 401 -31.31 -12.89 -5.15
N CYS A 402 -30.74 -13.24 -4.00
CA CYS A 402 -29.42 -13.88 -3.96
C CYS A 402 -29.52 -15.33 -4.44
N ALA A 403 -29.62 -15.51 -5.75
CA ALA A 403 -29.79 -16.81 -6.41
C ALA A 403 -28.88 -17.00 -7.64
N TYR A 404 -28.14 -15.98 -8.03
CA TYR A 404 -27.31 -15.97 -9.24
C TYR A 404 -25.86 -16.30 -8.94
N ASP A 405 -25.18 -16.99 -9.89
CA ASP A 405 -23.75 -17.27 -9.78
C ASP A 405 -22.92 -15.98 -9.84
N SER A 406 -23.38 -15.00 -10.61
CA SER A 406 -22.80 -13.66 -10.67
C SER A 406 -23.74 -12.64 -11.34
N ILE A 407 -23.53 -11.36 -10.99
CA ILE A 407 -24.06 -10.19 -11.69
C ILE A 407 -22.87 -9.59 -12.44
N LEU A 408 -22.96 -9.48 -13.78
CA LEU A 408 -21.80 -9.19 -14.64
C LEU A 408 -21.79 -7.78 -15.18
N GLN A 409 -22.94 -7.27 -15.61
CA GLN A 409 -23.07 -5.94 -16.22
C GLN A 409 -24.47 -5.41 -15.95
N GLN A 410 -24.57 -4.12 -15.72
CA GLN A 410 -25.86 -3.41 -15.63
C GLN A 410 -25.82 -2.19 -16.54
N LEU A 411 -26.93 -1.97 -17.21
CA LEU A 411 -27.19 -0.77 -18.00
C LEU A 411 -28.68 -0.42 -17.82
N ASP A 412 -28.94 0.73 -17.26
CA ASP A 412 -30.30 1.17 -16.88
C ASP A 412 -31.07 0.09 -16.09
N ASN A 413 -32.21 -0.35 -16.58
CA ASN A 413 -33.03 -1.38 -15.92
C ASN A 413 -32.69 -2.81 -16.38
N LYS A 414 -31.61 -3.03 -17.12
CA LYS A 414 -31.18 -4.34 -17.65
C LYS A 414 -29.91 -4.82 -17.01
N ILE A 415 -29.91 -6.08 -16.58
CA ILE A 415 -28.83 -6.68 -15.79
C ILE A 415 -28.44 -8.02 -16.42
N VAL A 416 -27.19 -8.14 -16.81
CA VAL A 416 -26.61 -9.43 -17.25
C VAL A 416 -26.26 -10.25 -16.03
N VAL A 417 -26.86 -11.41 -15.93
CA VAL A 417 -26.62 -12.37 -14.82
C VAL A 417 -26.10 -13.70 -15.35
N LYS A 418 -25.35 -14.39 -14.51
CA LYS A 418 -25.07 -15.81 -14.69
C LYS A 418 -25.92 -16.62 -13.73
N PHE A 419 -26.64 -17.59 -14.22
CA PHE A 419 -27.55 -18.44 -13.48
C PHE A 419 -27.35 -19.90 -13.86
N LYS A 420 -26.99 -20.74 -12.89
CA LYS A 420 -26.68 -22.17 -13.11
C LYS A 420 -25.71 -22.39 -14.29
N GLY A 421 -24.66 -21.59 -14.34
CA GLY A 421 -23.63 -21.65 -15.38
C GLY A 421 -23.97 -20.96 -16.70
N GLN A 422 -25.22 -20.55 -16.93
CA GLN A 422 -25.71 -19.91 -18.15
C GLN A 422 -25.89 -18.40 -17.99
N TYR A 423 -25.84 -17.65 -19.09
CA TYR A 423 -25.95 -16.21 -19.10
C TYR A 423 -27.33 -15.75 -19.57
N GLY A 424 -27.94 -14.80 -18.87
CA GLY A 424 -29.22 -14.23 -19.23
C GLY A 424 -29.27 -12.73 -18.94
N ILE A 425 -30.35 -12.08 -19.37
CA ILE A 425 -30.61 -10.66 -19.05
C ILE A 425 -31.94 -10.60 -18.33
N ILE A 426 -31.94 -9.96 -17.17
CA ILE A 426 -33.15 -9.68 -16.37
C ILE A 426 -33.37 -8.17 -16.28
N ASN A 427 -34.60 -7.76 -15.95
CA ASN A 427 -34.89 -6.38 -15.56
C ASN A 427 -34.71 -6.18 -14.05
N ASP A 428 -34.91 -4.95 -13.58
CA ASP A 428 -34.86 -4.53 -12.18
C ASP A 428 -35.97 -5.15 -11.30
N LYS A 429 -36.96 -5.84 -11.91
CA LYS A 429 -38.01 -6.62 -11.25
C LYS A 429 -37.75 -8.12 -11.30
N GLU A 430 -36.54 -8.54 -11.67
CA GLU A 430 -36.11 -9.94 -11.77
C GLU A 430 -36.86 -10.76 -12.84
N GLN A 431 -37.47 -10.11 -13.84
CA GLN A 431 -38.10 -10.78 -14.95
C GLN A 431 -37.08 -10.98 -16.10
N TRP A 432 -37.10 -12.17 -16.69
CA TRP A 432 -36.22 -12.47 -17.83
C TRP A 432 -36.60 -11.64 -19.06
N ILE A 433 -35.68 -10.81 -19.54
CA ILE A 433 -35.72 -10.20 -20.86
C ILE A 433 -35.11 -11.18 -21.88
N ILE A 434 -33.95 -11.75 -21.54
CA ILE A 434 -33.31 -12.84 -22.29
C ILE A 434 -33.13 -14.02 -21.34
N THR A 435 -33.76 -15.14 -21.66
CA THR A 435 -33.64 -16.40 -20.90
C THR A 435 -32.22 -16.92 -20.91
N PRO A 436 -31.77 -17.70 -19.90
CA PRO A 436 -30.41 -18.21 -19.80
C PRO A 436 -29.93 -18.98 -21.03
N ARG A 437 -28.70 -18.67 -21.50
CA ARG A 437 -28.04 -19.24 -22.67
C ARG A 437 -26.60 -19.62 -22.34
N SER A 438 -26.00 -20.51 -23.13
CA SER A 438 -24.65 -21.02 -22.88
C SER A 438 -23.54 -19.98 -23.14
N TYR A 439 -23.79 -18.97 -23.94
CA TYR A 439 -22.76 -18.02 -24.36
C TYR A 439 -22.86 -16.68 -23.60
N LYS A 440 -21.69 -16.03 -23.42
CA LYS A 440 -21.58 -14.77 -22.69
C LYS A 440 -22.37 -13.67 -23.40
N LEU A 441 -23.18 -12.95 -22.60
CA LEU A 441 -23.94 -11.79 -23.05
C LEU A 441 -23.26 -10.49 -22.61
N ILE A 442 -23.33 -9.46 -23.45
CA ILE A 442 -22.78 -8.12 -23.22
C ILE A 442 -23.83 -7.10 -23.63
N LEU A 443 -24.31 -6.29 -22.69
CA LEU A 443 -25.20 -5.17 -22.99
C LEU A 443 -24.42 -4.08 -23.74
N ILE A 444 -25.02 -3.54 -24.79
CA ILE A 444 -24.47 -2.46 -25.62
C ILE A 444 -25.20 -1.16 -25.30
N ASN A 445 -26.52 -1.19 -25.40
CA ASN A 445 -27.42 -0.10 -25.07
C ASN A 445 -28.82 -0.67 -24.72
N ASP A 446 -29.79 0.20 -24.55
CA ASP A 446 -31.16 -0.20 -24.18
C ASP A 446 -31.86 -1.16 -25.15
N SER A 447 -31.46 -1.17 -26.41
CA SER A 447 -32.12 -1.96 -27.45
C SER A 447 -31.26 -3.10 -28.00
N ARG A 448 -29.99 -3.21 -27.61
CA ARG A 448 -29.02 -4.13 -28.22
C ARG A 448 -28.15 -4.84 -27.18
N TYR A 449 -27.84 -6.11 -27.46
CA TYR A 449 -26.81 -6.87 -26.76
C TYR A 449 -25.99 -7.71 -27.72
N ALA A 450 -24.79 -8.06 -27.32
CA ALA A 450 -23.97 -9.03 -28.03
C ALA A 450 -23.99 -10.39 -27.31
N GLU A 451 -24.06 -11.48 -28.10
CA GLU A 451 -23.89 -12.85 -27.65
C GLU A 451 -22.57 -13.39 -28.23
N ARG A 452 -21.61 -13.72 -27.38
CA ARG A 452 -20.26 -14.12 -27.79
C ARG A 452 -20.03 -15.60 -27.56
N SER A 453 -19.96 -16.36 -28.66
CA SER A 453 -19.51 -17.76 -28.67
C SER A 453 -18.00 -17.82 -28.96
N PRO A 454 -17.35 -19.01 -28.81
CA PRO A 454 -15.93 -19.19 -29.14
C PRO A 454 -15.60 -18.90 -30.63
N LYS A 455 -16.56 -19.05 -31.52
CA LYS A 455 -16.36 -18.92 -32.99
C LYS A 455 -17.00 -17.69 -33.57
N MET A 456 -18.06 -17.15 -32.97
CA MET A 456 -18.85 -16.07 -33.54
C MET A 456 -19.36 -15.11 -32.46
N THR A 457 -19.48 -13.85 -32.82
CA THR A 457 -20.19 -12.82 -32.04
C THR A 457 -21.46 -12.45 -32.80
N TYR A 458 -22.59 -12.52 -32.11
CA TYR A 458 -23.90 -12.09 -32.62
C TYR A 458 -24.29 -10.77 -31.99
N LEU A 459 -24.69 -9.81 -32.79
CA LEU A 459 -25.41 -8.62 -32.34
C LEU A 459 -26.90 -8.90 -32.42
N ARG A 460 -27.61 -8.68 -31.33
CA ARG A 460 -29.03 -9.01 -31.20
C ARG A 460 -29.82 -7.83 -30.67
N SER A 461 -31.10 -7.78 -31.03
CA SER A 461 -32.07 -6.91 -30.34
C SER A 461 -32.56 -7.56 -29.05
N MET A 462 -33.25 -6.77 -28.19
CA MET A 462 -33.73 -7.27 -26.89
C MET A 462 -34.89 -8.28 -27.01
N ASP A 463 -35.48 -8.48 -28.18
CA ASP A 463 -36.40 -9.57 -28.46
C ASP A 463 -35.70 -10.90 -28.80
N GLY A 464 -34.36 -10.88 -28.90
CA GLY A 464 -33.52 -12.03 -29.24
C GLY A 464 -33.27 -12.21 -30.72
N SER A 465 -33.85 -11.38 -31.61
CA SER A 465 -33.61 -11.45 -33.04
C SER A 465 -32.17 -11.09 -33.40
N SER A 466 -31.60 -11.79 -34.39
CA SER A 466 -30.23 -11.54 -34.86
C SER A 466 -30.20 -10.37 -35.83
N ILE A 467 -29.40 -9.37 -35.55
CA ILE A 467 -29.22 -8.17 -36.36
C ILE A 467 -27.99 -8.32 -37.24
N TYR A 468 -26.88 -8.71 -36.63
CA TYR A 468 -25.60 -8.87 -37.29
C TYR A 468 -24.83 -10.03 -36.65
N PHE A 469 -23.94 -10.67 -37.37
CA PHE A 469 -23.03 -11.66 -36.82
C PHE A 469 -21.72 -11.69 -37.60
N SER A 470 -20.64 -11.98 -36.88
CA SER A 470 -19.33 -12.11 -37.50
C SER A 470 -18.46 -13.12 -36.72
N ASN A 471 -17.58 -13.81 -37.46
CA ASN A 471 -16.49 -14.62 -36.93
C ASN A 471 -15.21 -13.77 -36.71
N ASN A 472 -15.21 -12.52 -37.15
CA ASN A 472 -14.13 -11.60 -36.90
C ASN A 472 -14.18 -11.04 -35.47
N ARG A 473 -13.07 -10.46 -35.01
CA ARG A 473 -13.03 -9.73 -33.74
C ARG A 473 -13.86 -8.46 -33.83
N LEU A 474 -14.86 -8.33 -32.97
CA LEU A 474 -15.67 -7.13 -32.85
C LEU A 474 -15.27 -6.35 -31.59
N GLU A 475 -14.99 -5.06 -31.73
CA GLU A 475 -14.94 -4.08 -30.66
C GLU A 475 -16.25 -3.31 -30.68
N ILE A 476 -17.02 -3.43 -29.59
CA ILE A 476 -18.40 -2.96 -29.55
C ILE A 476 -18.44 -1.73 -28.63
N TYR A 477 -18.91 -0.61 -29.21
CA TYR A 477 -19.13 0.66 -28.55
C TYR A 477 -20.62 0.96 -28.45
N PRO A 478 -21.06 1.86 -27.55
CA PRO A 478 -22.50 2.17 -27.39
C PRO A 478 -23.19 2.64 -28.65
N GLU A 479 -22.46 3.24 -29.60
CA GLU A 479 -23.02 3.91 -30.80
C GLU A 479 -22.61 3.24 -32.12
N TYR A 480 -21.55 2.41 -32.12
CA TYR A 480 -21.01 1.76 -33.31
C TYR A 480 -20.20 0.50 -32.99
N ILE A 481 -19.82 -0.24 -34.01
CA ILE A 481 -18.98 -1.45 -33.89
C ILE A 481 -17.77 -1.27 -34.82
N ILE A 482 -16.59 -1.68 -34.35
CA ILE A 482 -15.40 -1.88 -35.17
C ILE A 482 -15.20 -3.39 -35.38
N GLU A 483 -15.20 -3.82 -36.60
CA GLU A 483 -14.90 -5.17 -37.02
C GLU A 483 -13.50 -5.25 -37.60
N HIS A 484 -12.69 -6.14 -37.00
CA HIS A 484 -11.31 -6.42 -37.46
C HIS A 484 -11.34 -7.59 -38.44
N LEU A 485 -11.20 -7.30 -39.74
CA LEU A 485 -11.21 -8.33 -40.77
C LEU A 485 -9.97 -9.22 -40.70
N ALA A 486 -10.12 -10.48 -41.04
CA ALA A 486 -9.01 -11.43 -41.12
C ALA A 486 -7.94 -11.01 -42.14
N THR A 487 -8.30 -10.18 -43.10
CA THR A 487 -7.42 -9.57 -44.12
C THR A 487 -6.63 -8.36 -43.61
N GLY A 488 -6.80 -7.97 -42.33
CA GLY A 488 -6.11 -6.82 -41.71
C GLY A 488 -6.81 -5.48 -41.89
N GLY A 489 -8.01 -5.44 -42.47
CA GLY A 489 -8.82 -4.21 -42.59
C GLY A 489 -9.74 -4.00 -41.36
N LEU A 490 -10.28 -2.78 -41.25
CA LEU A 490 -11.27 -2.40 -40.24
C LEU A 490 -12.54 -1.91 -40.90
N TRP A 491 -13.69 -2.43 -40.45
CA TRP A 491 -14.97 -1.85 -40.80
C TRP A 491 -15.60 -1.19 -39.58
N LYS A 492 -16.09 0.02 -39.76
CA LYS A 492 -16.97 0.67 -38.83
C LYS A 492 -18.42 0.40 -39.24
N LEU A 493 -19.18 -0.21 -38.37
CA LEU A 493 -20.60 -0.51 -38.59
C LEU A 493 -21.45 0.28 -37.59
N ASP A 494 -22.66 0.63 -38.01
CA ASP A 494 -23.70 1.05 -37.08
C ASP A 494 -24.19 -0.16 -36.22
N LEU A 495 -25.05 0.11 -35.26
CA LEU A 495 -25.62 -0.94 -34.41
C LEU A 495 -26.71 -1.79 -35.12
N ASN A 496 -26.97 -1.58 -36.42
CA ASN A 496 -27.77 -2.47 -37.26
C ASN A 496 -26.88 -3.36 -38.14
N GLY A 497 -25.55 -3.30 -37.98
CA GLY A 497 -24.61 -4.06 -38.77
C GLY A 497 -24.36 -3.47 -40.16
N VAL A 498 -24.83 -2.25 -40.43
CA VAL A 498 -24.61 -1.55 -41.68
C VAL A 498 -23.22 -0.91 -41.64
N ILE A 499 -22.42 -1.15 -42.66
CA ILE A 499 -21.08 -0.56 -42.78
C ILE A 499 -21.25 0.94 -43.02
N ILE A 500 -20.79 1.77 -42.08
CA ILE A 500 -20.77 3.23 -42.17
C ILE A 500 -19.44 3.75 -42.71
N ASP A 501 -18.36 2.99 -42.50
CA ASP A 501 -17.04 3.35 -43.00
C ASP A 501 -16.23 2.08 -43.30
N ARG A 502 -15.65 1.99 -44.47
CA ARG A 502 -14.74 0.93 -44.91
C ARG A 502 -13.32 1.48 -44.88
N GLN A 503 -12.62 1.28 -43.81
CA GLN A 503 -11.20 1.59 -43.76
C GLN A 503 -10.37 0.46 -44.41
N VAL A 504 -10.81 0.02 -45.60
CA VAL A 504 -10.08 -0.97 -46.41
C VAL A 504 -9.74 -0.30 -47.72
N GLN A 505 -8.50 0.07 -47.88
CA GLN A 505 -7.93 0.37 -49.18
C GLN A 505 -6.83 -0.65 -49.46
N PRO A 506 -6.89 -1.38 -50.58
CA PRO A 506 -5.75 -2.18 -51.05
C PRO A 506 -4.53 -1.30 -51.42
N GLU A 507 -4.70 0.01 -51.57
CA GLU A 507 -3.63 0.96 -51.81
C GLU A 507 -3.51 1.98 -50.68
N GLY A 508 -2.78 1.62 -49.62
CA GLY A 508 -2.40 2.51 -48.51
C GLY A 508 -3.25 2.37 -47.27
N PHE A 509 -2.91 1.39 -46.49
CA PHE A 509 -3.42 1.13 -45.14
C PHE A 509 -3.22 2.37 -44.24
N ILE A 510 -4.30 2.84 -43.57
CA ILE A 510 -4.16 3.84 -42.52
C ILE A 510 -3.61 3.12 -41.27
N GLU A 511 -2.35 3.38 -40.98
CA GLU A 511 -1.59 2.70 -39.87
C GLU A 511 -1.99 3.25 -38.51
N LYS A 512 -2.41 4.53 -38.43
CA LYS A 512 -2.77 5.22 -37.18
C LYS A 512 -3.78 6.32 -37.43
N ILE A 513 -4.71 6.47 -36.48
CA ILE A 513 -5.74 7.53 -36.49
C ILE A 513 -5.67 8.23 -35.13
N PHE A 514 -5.66 9.55 -35.16
CA PHE A 514 -5.72 10.41 -33.98
C PHE A 514 -7.16 10.82 -33.66
N VAL A 515 -7.37 11.35 -32.47
CA VAL A 515 -8.64 11.97 -32.09
C VAL A 515 -8.88 13.21 -32.98
N GLU A 516 -10.12 13.41 -33.40
CA GLU A 516 -10.53 14.60 -34.13
C GLU A 516 -10.51 15.83 -33.22
N THR A 517 -9.86 16.88 -33.67
CA THR A 517 -9.80 18.18 -33.02
C THR A 517 -9.97 19.26 -34.05
N GLU A 518 -10.74 20.31 -33.77
CA GLU A 518 -10.95 21.46 -34.64
C GLU A 518 -11.38 21.08 -36.09
N GLY A 519 -12.19 20.00 -36.19
CA GLY A 519 -12.72 19.50 -37.46
C GLY A 519 -11.74 18.70 -38.32
N LEU A 520 -10.53 18.46 -37.83
CA LEU A 520 -9.52 17.66 -38.52
C LEU A 520 -9.04 16.50 -37.66
N ARG A 521 -8.76 15.38 -38.31
CA ARG A 521 -8.27 14.15 -37.72
C ARG A 521 -6.93 13.77 -38.33
N GLY A 522 -5.91 13.63 -37.49
CA GLY A 522 -4.62 13.16 -37.95
C GLY A 522 -4.67 11.69 -38.39
N ILE A 523 -4.00 11.35 -39.47
CA ILE A 523 -3.85 9.98 -39.95
C ILE A 523 -2.39 9.69 -40.33
N LYS A 524 -2.00 8.41 -40.19
CA LYS A 524 -0.75 7.90 -40.76
C LYS A 524 -1.07 6.97 -41.93
N LYS A 525 -0.50 7.23 -43.08
CA LYS A 525 -0.66 6.43 -44.30
C LYS A 525 0.68 6.32 -45.03
N ASN A 526 1.08 5.10 -45.43
CA ASN A 526 2.36 4.84 -46.10
C ASN A 526 3.57 5.40 -45.33
N GLY A 527 3.54 5.24 -43.99
CA GLY A 527 4.64 5.70 -43.13
C GLY A 527 4.63 7.19 -42.83
N GLN A 528 3.83 8.03 -43.52
CA GLN A 528 3.77 9.48 -43.38
C GLN A 528 2.42 9.94 -42.81
N TYR A 529 2.44 11.08 -42.13
CA TYR A 529 1.29 11.66 -41.48
C TYR A 529 0.71 12.84 -42.23
N GLY A 530 -0.62 12.98 -42.15
CA GLY A 530 -1.42 14.09 -42.70
C GLY A 530 -2.74 14.21 -41.95
N PHE A 531 -3.68 14.99 -42.48
CA PHE A 531 -4.98 15.21 -41.83
C PHE A 531 -6.13 15.05 -42.81
N VAL A 532 -7.24 14.48 -42.30
CA VAL A 532 -8.51 14.34 -42.98
C VAL A 532 -9.60 15.10 -42.22
N ASP A 533 -10.67 15.50 -42.91
CA ASP A 533 -11.86 16.05 -42.26
C ASP A 533 -12.77 14.97 -41.66
N SER A 534 -13.89 15.36 -41.07
CA SER A 534 -14.88 14.46 -40.46
C SER A 534 -15.49 13.46 -41.45
N GLN A 535 -15.46 13.78 -42.77
CA GLN A 535 -15.92 12.90 -43.86
C GLN A 535 -14.79 11.99 -44.41
N GLY A 536 -13.57 12.04 -43.83
CA GLY A 536 -12.43 11.26 -44.29
C GLY A 536 -11.72 11.79 -45.51
N ARG A 537 -12.07 13.01 -45.99
CA ARG A 537 -11.42 13.63 -47.15
C ARG A 537 -10.09 14.23 -46.71
N LEU A 538 -9.05 13.95 -47.51
CA LEU A 538 -7.70 14.48 -47.25
C LEU A 538 -7.71 16.01 -47.33
N ARG A 539 -7.30 16.69 -46.27
CA ARG A 539 -7.17 18.14 -46.15
C ARG A 539 -5.72 18.58 -46.16
N ILE A 540 -4.87 17.81 -45.45
CA ILE A 540 -3.44 18.05 -45.40
C ILE A 540 -2.75 16.76 -45.81
N ALA A 541 -1.90 16.84 -46.84
CA ALA A 541 -1.26 15.70 -47.49
C ALA A 541 -0.38 14.91 -46.50
N ASN A 542 -0.35 13.59 -46.65
CA ASN A 542 0.54 12.71 -45.89
C ASN A 542 1.99 12.92 -46.34
N ARG A 543 2.71 13.79 -45.67
CA ARG A 543 4.11 14.17 -45.97
C ARG A 543 4.97 14.43 -44.74
N TYR A 544 4.37 14.35 -43.57
CA TYR A 544 5.07 14.63 -42.32
C TYR A 544 5.60 13.35 -41.67
N ASP A 545 6.76 13.45 -41.01
CA ASP A 545 7.37 12.31 -40.28
C ASP A 545 6.59 11.96 -39.01
N ASP A 546 5.93 12.96 -38.39
CA ASP A 546 5.05 12.81 -37.24
C ASP A 546 4.15 14.05 -37.12
N ILE A 547 3.04 13.93 -36.33
CA ILE A 547 2.09 15.02 -36.09
C ILE A 547 1.53 14.96 -34.67
N GLN A 548 0.99 16.11 -34.23
CA GLN A 548 0.07 16.18 -33.07
C GLN A 548 -1.26 16.82 -33.53
N PRO A 549 -2.38 16.50 -32.84
CA PRO A 549 -3.68 17.07 -33.15
C PRO A 549 -3.67 18.60 -33.14
N PHE A 550 -4.59 19.24 -33.94
CA PHE A 550 -4.78 20.68 -33.90
C PHE A 550 -5.22 21.13 -32.50
N GLN A 551 -4.59 22.18 -32.00
CA GLN A 551 -5.00 22.91 -30.81
C GLN A 551 -4.71 24.39 -30.99
N GLU A 552 -5.69 25.22 -30.70
CA GLU A 552 -5.60 26.68 -30.85
C GLU A 552 -5.17 27.09 -32.28
N GLU A 553 -5.75 26.44 -33.31
CA GLU A 553 -5.55 26.65 -34.74
C GLU A 553 -4.21 26.18 -35.32
N LEU A 554 -3.38 25.52 -34.51
CA LEU A 554 -2.07 25.05 -34.94
C LEU A 554 -1.89 23.56 -34.62
N ALA A 555 -1.31 22.82 -35.56
CA ALA A 555 -0.89 21.44 -35.37
C ALA A 555 0.63 21.34 -35.40
N ALA A 556 1.18 20.61 -34.45
CA ALA A 556 2.61 20.29 -34.49
C ALA A 556 2.89 19.27 -35.60
N ILE A 557 3.91 19.53 -36.40
CA ILE A 557 4.38 18.65 -37.49
C ILE A 557 5.86 18.40 -37.35
N LYS A 558 6.31 17.22 -37.78
CA LYS A 558 7.71 16.83 -37.76
C LYS A 558 8.22 16.69 -39.19
N ILE A 559 9.33 17.34 -39.50
CA ILE A 559 10.03 17.24 -40.79
C ILE A 559 11.51 17.03 -40.51
N ARG A 560 12.13 16.00 -41.10
CA ARG A 560 13.57 15.69 -40.94
C ARG A 560 14.00 15.70 -39.46
N ASN A 561 13.19 15.04 -38.66
CA ASN A 561 13.42 14.90 -37.22
C ASN A 561 13.34 16.21 -36.38
N LYS A 562 12.77 17.29 -36.95
CA LYS A 562 12.54 18.55 -36.24
C LYS A 562 11.05 18.91 -36.26
N TRP A 563 10.59 19.42 -35.11
CA TRP A 563 9.21 19.84 -34.91
C TRP A 563 9.04 21.32 -35.22
N GLY A 564 7.92 21.65 -35.87
CA GLY A 564 7.38 22.96 -36.10
C GLY A 564 5.86 22.93 -36.09
N PHE A 565 5.21 23.96 -36.59
CA PHE A 565 3.74 24.03 -36.60
C PHE A 565 3.20 24.48 -37.92
N ILE A 566 2.04 23.95 -38.29
CA ILE A 566 1.24 24.38 -39.45
C ILE A 566 -0.13 24.87 -39.00
N ASN A 567 -0.78 25.69 -39.85
CA ASN A 567 -2.18 26.06 -39.70
C ASN A 567 -3.10 25.10 -40.51
N HIS A 568 -4.42 25.32 -40.47
CA HIS A 568 -5.42 24.51 -41.18
C HIS A 568 -5.29 24.54 -42.71
N GLU A 569 -4.57 25.54 -43.27
CA GLU A 569 -4.30 25.68 -44.68
C GLU A 569 -3.00 25.00 -45.14
N ASP A 570 -2.41 24.17 -44.28
CA ASP A 570 -1.13 23.49 -44.54
C ASP A 570 0.06 24.44 -44.73
N LYS A 571 -0.04 25.68 -44.21
CA LYS A 571 1.05 26.66 -44.23
C LYS A 571 1.89 26.53 -42.94
N ILE A 572 3.21 26.55 -43.12
CA ILE A 572 4.13 26.54 -41.97
C ILE A 572 3.97 27.87 -41.22
N ALA A 573 3.42 27.78 -39.99
CA ALA A 573 3.30 28.89 -39.07
C ALA A 573 4.58 29.10 -38.27
N ILE A 574 5.21 28.00 -37.89
CA ILE A 574 6.47 27.99 -37.12
C ILE A 574 7.43 26.97 -37.73
N GLN A 575 8.61 27.39 -38.10
CA GLN A 575 9.61 26.55 -38.80
C GLN A 575 9.99 25.32 -37.98
N PRO A 576 10.18 24.15 -38.62
CA PRO A 576 10.61 22.92 -37.96
C PRO A 576 12.08 22.98 -37.54
N VAL A 577 12.35 23.51 -36.34
CA VAL A 577 13.71 23.67 -35.77
C VAL A 577 13.86 23.02 -34.41
N TYR A 578 12.79 22.61 -33.78
CA TYR A 578 12.78 22.11 -32.40
C TYR A 578 12.95 20.59 -32.36
N GLU A 579 13.52 20.10 -31.24
CA GLU A 579 13.69 18.67 -30.98
C GLU A 579 12.39 18.04 -30.50
N GLU A 580 11.65 18.76 -29.67
CA GLU A 580 10.35 18.41 -29.13
C GLU A 580 9.47 19.66 -29.04
N VAL A 581 8.16 19.49 -29.12
CA VAL A 581 7.18 20.57 -28.88
C VAL A 581 5.97 20.00 -28.15
N SER A 582 5.26 20.84 -27.38
CA SER A 582 3.92 20.51 -26.87
C SER A 582 2.85 21.11 -27.79
N PRO A 583 1.61 20.59 -27.79
CA PRO A 583 0.49 21.34 -28.40
C PRO A 583 0.35 22.72 -27.77
N PHE A 584 -0.23 23.67 -28.49
CA PHE A 584 -0.53 24.98 -27.92
C PHE A 584 -1.59 24.90 -26.84
N LYS A 585 -1.36 25.58 -25.73
CA LYS A 585 -2.30 25.70 -24.61
C LYS A 585 -2.19 27.07 -23.98
N LYS A 586 -3.31 27.80 -23.87
CA LYS A 586 -3.35 29.19 -23.38
C LYS A 586 -2.41 30.13 -24.14
N GLY A 587 -2.29 29.93 -25.47
CA GLY A 587 -1.45 30.74 -26.33
C GLY A 587 0.03 30.39 -26.38
N PHE A 588 0.48 29.33 -25.68
CA PHE A 588 1.87 28.94 -25.57
C PHE A 588 2.12 27.48 -25.92
N SER A 589 3.31 27.22 -26.45
CA SER A 589 3.86 25.87 -26.61
C SER A 589 5.23 25.78 -25.99
N LEU A 590 5.48 24.66 -25.28
CA LEU A 590 6.81 24.27 -24.84
C LEU A 590 7.62 23.78 -26.03
N VAL A 591 8.85 24.21 -26.16
CA VAL A 591 9.78 23.79 -27.21
C VAL A 591 11.09 23.33 -26.60
N LYS A 592 11.73 22.33 -27.21
CA LYS A 592 13.02 21.83 -26.78
C LYS A 592 14.06 22.08 -27.87
N GLN A 593 15.18 22.63 -27.50
CA GLN A 593 16.32 22.85 -28.39
C GLN A 593 17.63 22.64 -27.63
N LYS A 594 18.55 21.89 -28.20
CA LYS A 594 19.83 21.48 -27.55
C LYS A 594 19.62 20.86 -26.17
N GLY A 595 18.57 20.04 -26.04
CA GLY A 595 18.23 19.34 -24.81
C GLY A 595 17.53 20.19 -23.74
N LEU A 596 17.34 21.51 -23.94
CA LEU A 596 16.75 22.43 -22.97
C LEU A 596 15.41 22.96 -23.46
N TYR A 597 14.52 23.24 -22.51
CA TYR A 597 13.16 23.72 -22.78
C TYR A 597 13.10 25.25 -22.83
N GLY A 598 12.25 25.73 -23.72
CA GLY A 598 11.81 27.11 -23.86
C GLY A 598 10.31 27.20 -24.02
N LEU A 599 9.78 28.41 -24.09
CA LEU A 599 8.37 28.70 -24.29
C LEU A 599 8.21 29.66 -25.49
N ILE A 600 7.31 29.34 -26.42
CA ILE A 600 6.98 30.19 -27.56
C ILE A 600 5.51 30.54 -27.58
N ASN A 601 5.16 31.66 -28.18
CA ASN A 601 3.79 32.00 -28.49
C ASN A 601 3.37 31.51 -29.93
N LYS A 602 2.11 31.70 -30.30
CA LYS A 602 1.54 31.26 -31.60
C LYS A 602 2.24 31.89 -32.84
N LYS A 603 2.98 33.00 -32.67
CA LYS A 603 3.78 33.62 -33.73
C LYS A 603 5.21 33.03 -33.82
N GLY A 604 5.54 32.08 -32.95
CA GLY A 604 6.90 31.53 -32.85
C GLY A 604 7.90 32.42 -32.09
N THR A 605 7.42 33.52 -31.47
CA THR A 605 8.27 34.38 -30.66
C THR A 605 8.64 33.65 -29.36
N GLN A 606 9.92 33.64 -29.04
CA GLN A 606 10.40 33.05 -27.78
C GLN A 606 9.99 33.95 -26.60
N ILE A 607 9.09 33.43 -25.78
CA ILE A 607 8.70 34.05 -24.49
C ILE A 607 9.76 33.74 -23.43
N LEU A 608 10.20 32.48 -23.39
CA LEU A 608 11.36 32.05 -22.64
C LEU A 608 12.33 31.32 -23.56
N PRO A 609 13.63 31.72 -23.61
CA PRO A 609 14.60 31.03 -24.46
C PRO A 609 14.84 29.59 -23.97
N PRO A 610 15.21 28.66 -24.89
CA PRO A 610 15.54 27.28 -24.53
C PRO A 610 16.82 27.18 -23.69
N ARG A 611 16.68 27.31 -22.39
CA ARG A 611 17.77 27.22 -21.39
C ARG A 611 17.38 26.54 -20.09
N TYR A 612 16.14 26.07 -19.98
CA TYR A 612 15.61 25.48 -18.76
C TYR A 612 15.56 23.95 -18.85
N GLU A 613 15.84 23.27 -17.75
CA GLU A 613 15.75 21.81 -17.64
C GLU A 613 14.27 21.37 -17.58
N PHE A 614 13.38 22.23 -17.08
CA PHE A 614 11.96 21.99 -16.97
C PHE A 614 11.19 23.33 -17.02
N ILE A 615 10.02 23.28 -17.65
CA ILE A 615 9.03 24.39 -17.70
C ILE A 615 7.63 23.80 -17.49
N ALA A 616 6.81 24.46 -16.66
CA ALA A 616 5.38 24.16 -16.52
C ALA A 616 4.56 25.45 -16.49
N ILE A 617 3.50 25.51 -17.28
CA ILE A 617 2.54 26.62 -17.27
C ILE A 617 1.52 26.34 -16.16
N LEU A 618 1.41 27.23 -15.19
CA LEU A 618 0.50 27.13 -14.06
C LEU A 618 -0.92 27.63 -14.45
N GLU A 619 -1.91 27.36 -13.59
CA GLU A 619 -3.30 27.72 -13.88
C GLU A 619 -3.51 29.23 -13.94
N ASN A 620 -2.78 30.02 -13.15
CA ASN A 620 -2.82 31.49 -13.14
C ASN A 620 -2.05 32.14 -14.30
N GLY A 621 -1.43 31.34 -15.18
CA GLY A 621 -0.63 31.85 -16.30
C GLY A 621 0.84 32.08 -15.97
N ASN A 622 1.25 32.00 -14.72
CA ASN A 622 2.67 32.00 -14.35
C ASN A 622 3.36 30.75 -14.89
N VAL A 623 4.65 30.82 -15.05
CA VAL A 623 5.47 29.77 -15.61
C VAL A 623 6.54 29.35 -14.61
N LEU A 624 6.42 28.13 -14.11
CA LEU A 624 7.45 27.48 -13.29
C LEU A 624 8.62 27.10 -14.19
N VAL A 625 9.81 27.49 -13.84
CA VAL A 625 11.05 27.19 -14.57
C VAL A 625 12.06 26.50 -13.68
N GLN A 626 12.86 25.60 -14.27
CA GLN A 626 13.97 24.95 -13.55
C GLN A 626 15.27 25.13 -14.32
N GLN A 627 16.29 25.57 -13.63
CA GLN A 627 17.66 25.71 -14.14
C GLN A 627 18.63 25.26 -13.04
N GLU A 628 19.64 24.43 -13.41
CA GLU A 628 20.61 23.88 -12.46
C GLU A 628 19.93 23.19 -11.24
N LYS A 629 18.86 22.43 -11.54
CA LYS A 629 18.02 21.76 -10.55
C LYS A 629 17.29 22.68 -9.56
N MET A 630 17.35 24.00 -9.78
CA MET A 630 16.67 24.99 -8.93
C MET A 630 15.44 25.56 -9.66
N PHE A 631 14.36 25.73 -8.90
CA PHE A 631 13.10 26.29 -9.40
C PHE A 631 13.07 27.80 -9.26
N GLY A 632 12.44 28.43 -10.25
CA GLY A 632 12.09 29.85 -10.30
C GLY A 632 10.72 30.05 -10.90
N LEU A 633 10.23 31.28 -10.95
CA LEU A 633 8.95 31.67 -11.48
C LEU A 633 9.11 32.78 -12.51
N ALA A 634 8.42 32.66 -13.63
CA ALA A 634 8.27 33.73 -14.64
C ALA A 634 6.78 34.06 -14.83
N ASN A 635 6.47 35.21 -15.37
CA ASN A 635 5.10 35.52 -15.81
C ASN A 635 4.87 35.08 -17.26
N ALA A 636 3.63 35.25 -17.74
CA ALA A 636 3.22 34.89 -19.10
C ALA A 636 3.98 35.68 -20.22
N GLU A 637 4.52 36.85 -19.91
CA GLU A 637 5.31 37.66 -20.81
C GLU A 637 6.81 37.27 -20.81
N GLY A 638 7.20 36.27 -20.03
CA GLY A 638 8.59 35.78 -19.95
C GLY A 638 9.51 36.56 -19.00
N ARG A 639 8.95 37.53 -18.23
CA ARG A 639 9.71 38.23 -17.19
C ARG A 639 9.92 37.32 -16.00
N ILE A 640 11.18 37.12 -15.59
CA ILE A 640 11.50 36.37 -14.37
C ILE A 640 11.06 37.16 -13.15
N LEU A 641 10.14 36.57 -12.40
CA LEU A 641 9.62 37.08 -11.13
C LEU A 641 10.47 36.59 -9.96
N ILE A 642 10.84 35.32 -9.97
CA ILE A 642 11.69 34.67 -8.99
C ILE A 642 12.80 33.95 -9.73
N ASN A 643 14.06 34.35 -9.52
CA ASN A 643 15.19 33.64 -10.13
C ASN A 643 15.26 32.19 -9.64
N PRO A 644 15.71 31.24 -10.50
CA PRO A 644 15.94 29.84 -10.09
C PRO A 644 16.97 29.77 -8.97
N LYS A 645 16.51 29.52 -7.75
CA LYS A 645 17.38 29.41 -6.55
C LYS A 645 16.77 28.57 -5.43
N TYR A 646 15.61 27.94 -5.69
CA TYR A 646 14.90 27.13 -4.70
C TYR A 646 14.86 25.66 -5.12
N ASN A 647 14.99 24.76 -4.14
CA ASN A 647 14.84 23.31 -4.39
C ASN A 647 13.37 22.89 -4.61
N GLY A 648 12.42 23.74 -4.21
CA GLY A 648 10.98 23.56 -4.43
C GLY A 648 10.27 24.90 -4.42
N LEU A 649 9.20 25.00 -5.21
CA LEU A 649 8.40 26.21 -5.35
C LEU A 649 6.94 25.84 -5.61
N GLU A 650 6.01 26.40 -4.85
CA GLU A 650 4.55 26.25 -5.00
C GLU A 650 3.90 27.65 -5.06
N ASP A 651 3.35 28.00 -6.22
CA ASP A 651 2.60 29.26 -6.40
C ASP A 651 1.16 29.06 -5.92
N LEU A 652 0.73 29.86 -4.97
CA LEU A 652 -0.58 29.73 -4.32
C LEU A 652 -1.71 30.51 -5.04
N ASN A 653 -1.44 31.18 -6.15
CA ASN A 653 -2.38 32.01 -6.90
C ASN A 653 -2.95 33.24 -6.12
N ASN A 654 -2.35 33.60 -5.01
CA ASN A 654 -2.81 34.66 -4.12
C ASN A 654 -1.71 35.69 -3.77
N ASN A 655 -0.76 35.90 -4.67
CA ASN A 655 0.43 36.72 -4.51
C ASN A 655 1.50 36.13 -3.55
N TYR A 656 1.32 34.92 -3.03
CA TYR A 656 2.31 34.23 -2.21
C TYR A 656 2.81 32.95 -2.89
N VAL A 657 4.07 32.64 -2.64
CA VAL A 657 4.76 31.47 -3.15
C VAL A 657 5.48 30.79 -2.00
N ILE A 658 5.12 29.54 -1.71
CA ILE A 658 5.88 28.72 -0.75
C ILE A 658 7.15 28.27 -1.46
N VAL A 659 8.28 28.49 -0.81
CA VAL A 659 9.60 28.15 -1.34
C VAL A 659 10.33 27.22 -0.38
N LYS A 660 11.13 26.31 -0.94
CA LYS A 660 11.98 25.38 -0.20
C LYS A 660 13.43 25.55 -0.63
N ARG A 661 14.33 25.65 0.34
CA ARG A 661 15.78 25.67 0.10
C ARG A 661 16.51 25.00 1.26
N ASP A 662 17.47 24.13 0.94
CA ASP A 662 18.31 23.42 1.91
C ASP A 662 17.49 22.72 3.02
N GLY A 663 16.38 22.10 2.61
CA GLY A 663 15.47 21.37 3.52
C GLY A 663 14.51 22.28 4.32
N LYS A 664 14.65 23.60 4.28
CA LYS A 664 13.79 24.55 4.99
C LYS A 664 12.79 25.24 4.05
N TYR A 665 11.65 25.56 4.59
CA TYR A 665 10.55 26.23 3.90
C TYR A 665 10.42 27.68 4.38
N GLY A 666 9.98 28.53 3.47
CA GLY A 666 9.61 29.92 3.70
C GLY A 666 8.55 30.38 2.72
N VAL A 667 8.14 31.62 2.77
CA VAL A 667 7.19 32.22 1.85
C VAL A 667 7.77 33.51 1.28
N VAL A 668 7.59 33.68 -0.03
CA VAL A 668 7.91 34.93 -0.72
C VAL A 668 6.66 35.45 -1.44
N THR A 669 6.64 36.73 -1.78
CA THR A 669 5.61 37.25 -2.68
C THR A 669 5.85 36.71 -4.11
N ALA A 670 4.87 36.84 -4.98
CA ALA A 670 5.03 36.52 -6.42
C ALA A 670 6.19 37.28 -7.09
N GLN A 671 6.66 38.40 -6.51
CA GLN A 671 7.83 39.16 -6.96
C GLN A 671 9.15 38.72 -6.29
N GLY A 672 9.11 37.67 -5.49
CA GLY A 672 10.30 37.10 -4.83
C GLY A 672 10.74 37.82 -3.56
N ILE A 673 9.92 38.69 -2.97
CA ILE A 673 10.19 39.36 -1.72
C ILE A 673 9.86 38.40 -0.57
N SER A 674 10.82 38.18 0.35
CA SER A 674 10.62 37.30 1.50
C SER A 674 9.63 37.89 2.49
N THR A 675 8.58 37.10 2.82
CA THR A 675 7.59 37.46 3.84
C THR A 675 7.70 36.55 5.06
N ILE A 676 7.90 35.25 4.86
CA ILE A 676 8.17 34.28 5.94
C ILE A 676 9.56 33.67 5.68
N PRO A 677 10.47 33.72 6.66
CA PRO A 677 11.85 33.28 6.47
C PRO A 677 11.97 31.79 6.26
N LEU A 678 13.06 31.36 5.57
CA LEU A 678 13.41 29.97 5.27
C LEU A 678 13.98 29.24 6.51
N ILE A 679 13.17 29.04 7.53
CA ILE A 679 13.59 28.41 8.79
C ILE A 679 12.72 27.24 9.22
N TYR A 680 11.57 27.07 8.60
CA TYR A 680 10.60 26.05 8.98
C TYR A 680 10.86 24.71 8.27
N ASP A 681 10.51 23.61 8.91
CA ASP A 681 10.64 22.26 8.37
C ASP A 681 9.53 21.91 7.37
N HIS A 682 8.41 22.58 7.47
CA HIS A 682 7.31 22.55 6.51
C HIS A 682 6.45 23.80 6.63
N ILE A 683 5.85 24.22 5.52
CA ILE A 683 4.83 25.26 5.49
C ILE A 683 3.71 24.79 4.57
N SER A 684 2.46 24.97 4.99
CA SER A 684 1.27 24.80 4.17
C SER A 684 0.39 26.05 4.26
N PHE A 685 -0.38 26.32 3.19
CA PHE A 685 -1.31 27.43 3.19
C PHE A 685 -2.72 26.96 3.59
N ASP A 686 -3.28 27.59 4.60
CA ASP A 686 -4.66 27.42 5.03
C ASP A 686 -5.55 28.40 4.29
N ALA A 687 -6.14 27.96 3.18
CA ALA A 687 -7.01 28.78 2.35
C ALA A 687 -8.31 29.21 3.06
N PHE A 688 -8.79 28.46 4.07
CA PHE A 688 -10.00 28.79 4.82
C PHE A 688 -9.82 30.03 5.69
N ASN A 689 -8.62 30.20 6.25
CA ASN A 689 -8.32 31.26 7.21
C ASN A 689 -7.32 32.28 6.65
N ASN A 690 -6.89 32.14 5.40
CA ASN A 690 -5.86 32.96 4.75
C ASN A 690 -4.60 33.07 5.61
N ALA A 691 -4.13 31.96 6.14
CA ALA A 691 -2.99 31.87 7.05
C ALA A 691 -2.01 30.78 6.61
N PHE A 692 -0.77 30.85 7.09
CA PHE A 692 0.23 29.83 6.91
C PHE A 692 0.37 29.00 8.17
N ILE A 693 0.37 27.67 8.00
CA ILE A 693 0.66 26.72 9.06
C ILE A 693 2.09 26.23 8.86
N ALA A 694 2.98 26.67 9.72
CA ALA A 694 4.39 26.35 9.70
C ALA A 694 4.74 25.31 10.76
N LEU A 695 5.56 24.33 10.41
CA LEU A 695 6.06 23.30 11.30
C LEU A 695 7.52 23.57 11.65
N LYS A 696 7.82 23.59 12.94
CA LYS A 696 9.17 23.55 13.47
C LYS A 696 9.36 22.23 14.21
N LYS A 697 10.21 21.36 13.68
CA LYS A 697 10.47 20.05 14.27
C LYS A 697 11.25 20.18 15.58
N ALA A 698 10.86 19.38 16.55
CA ALA A 698 11.60 19.28 17.80
C ALA A 698 13.02 18.74 17.57
N GLU A 699 13.98 19.27 18.27
CA GLU A 699 15.37 18.82 18.24
C GLU A 699 15.60 17.65 19.21
N TRP A 700 16.67 16.90 18.96
CA TRP A 700 17.13 15.87 19.88
C TRP A 700 17.87 16.52 21.05
N SER A 701 17.58 16.08 22.26
CA SER A 701 18.28 16.49 23.48
C SER A 701 18.72 15.26 24.27
N GLU A 702 19.88 15.37 24.90
CA GLU A 702 20.38 14.36 25.82
C GLU A 702 19.59 14.42 27.13
N LEU A 703 19.10 13.27 27.61
CA LEU A 703 18.44 13.14 28.89
C LEU A 703 19.43 12.58 29.91
N LYS A 704 19.67 13.31 31.00
CA LYS A 704 20.43 12.84 32.15
C LYS A 704 19.48 12.09 33.08
N LEU A 705 19.67 10.78 33.21
CA LEU A 705 18.90 9.88 34.07
C LEU A 705 19.56 9.69 35.42
#